data_11f7ea47c4c7b9384e3d72cd74ee1401
#
_entry.id   11f7ea47c4c7b9384e3d72cd74ee1401
#
_cell.length_a   1.000
_cell.length_b   1.000
_cell.length_c   1.000
_cell.angle_alpha   90.00
_cell.angle_beta   90.00
_cell.angle_gamma   90.00
#
_symmetry.space_group_name_H-M   'P 1'
#
loop_
_entity.id
_entity.type
_entity.pdbx_description
1 polymer ?
#
loop_
_entity_poly.entity_id
_entity_poly.type
_entity_poly.pdbx_seq_one_letter_code
_entity_poly.pdbx_strand_id
1 'polypeptide(L)'
;MNQYPDKILRRVENPIQYIGKEYNETIKDPSGKLRILLSYPDLYTIGVSSLGHLLMYELFNKKDDVYAERVYAVQKDMEREITKEKISLLSLETHSPAKKFDIIGFTIEYELTYTNILQILKLSDIPLLSTKRRESDPIIIAGGTAVYNPLPINSFIDVFFIGEGEEMIDDIISIGKKRKWNEITRQNALELFDELEYTYVPMLSGTSKDVIQKINSNFKFFPSIEKNIVPIAKTVHDRAVVEISRGCTRGCRFCQAGMIYRPVREREENRIIADAVKVLHNTGYKEVTLLSLSATDYREINPLIKNLTKEISRKNLSIGMPSIRVGDIDSEMLDSLSSVRKSGLTIAVETASEKLRKVINKDITIEEVFDTVRFTQTHGWKHIKLYFMVGFPYEKNEDIDEIGELLNTLGNEFRNMKFTVSISPFVPRPFTPFQWVRQNLPDETYSKIDRIKSIVKRKNIDITYREPTVSFLEGVFARGDSNLNSLIMNAFEKGERLDEWSEHFDYDLWSREAKKLNIDLNIYMNEKKLSDDLSWDFIKTKVSKSFLEREFLAAENAETTFDCRSFKCTSCGACYGEIAGEKKISKNSVLHKQNDFQRRKAKKIVSLQTQRTNIFLLYSFGIEYQYLSHLAIINFVNSGLRRTNLEFAYTQGFNPRIKIVYGVPKPVNIYSQMEMIEIMLEGKANENLLEEINKAFPKGIHFFYFKELKSEKMSIIARVNRLNMVFLTEADDKMRKRVDDFLSKKEHIITRNNNDKTNELNIRKFIDDIEFEKNLVRVKISFHPDGGIKFNELCSNVLGLDDLADIKIYREKFLVKEQGKEYEVFDL
;
A
#
# COMPACT_ATOMS: atom_id res chain seq x y z
N MET A 1 -3.62 -29.20 -3.57
CA MET A 1 -3.07 -27.84 -3.54
C MET A 1 -2.50 -27.61 -2.15
N ASN A 2 -1.28 -27.17 -2.03
CA ASN A 2 -0.59 -26.99 -0.73
C ASN A 2 -0.97 -25.63 -0.10
N GLN A 3 -2.24 -25.34 0.12
CA GLN A 3 -2.68 -24.15 0.84
C GLN A 3 -2.36 -24.30 2.33
N TYR A 4 -2.19 -23.20 3.06
CA TYR A 4 -2.13 -23.28 4.52
C TYR A 4 -3.39 -23.96 5.07
N PRO A 5 -3.25 -24.91 6.02
CA PRO A 5 -4.41 -25.55 6.64
C PRO A 5 -5.37 -24.53 7.27
N ASP A 6 -6.67 -24.79 7.16
CA ASP A 6 -7.69 -23.94 7.76
C ASP A 6 -7.46 -23.71 9.26
N LYS A 7 -6.95 -24.73 9.98
CA LYS A 7 -6.61 -24.60 11.42
C LYS A 7 -5.58 -23.49 11.72
N ILE A 8 -4.63 -23.21 10.78
CA ILE A 8 -3.67 -22.10 10.92
C ILE A 8 -4.38 -20.78 10.61
N LEU A 9 -5.03 -20.71 9.44
CA LEU A 9 -5.65 -19.48 8.96
C LEU A 9 -6.75 -18.95 9.90
N ARG A 10 -7.42 -19.82 10.65
CA ARG A 10 -8.43 -19.42 11.63
C ARG A 10 -7.86 -18.94 12.97
N ARG A 11 -6.57 -19.17 13.23
CA ARG A 11 -5.87 -18.74 14.45
C ARG A 11 -5.10 -17.45 14.29
N VAL A 12 -5.00 -16.92 13.05
CA VAL A 12 -4.32 -15.67 12.76
C VAL A 12 -5.32 -14.54 12.57
N GLU A 13 -4.90 -13.32 12.89
CA GLU A 13 -5.79 -12.15 12.95
C GLU A 13 -6.31 -11.73 11.57
N ASN A 14 -5.47 -11.81 10.54
CA ASN A 14 -5.80 -11.38 9.17
C ASN A 14 -5.47 -12.45 8.13
N PRO A 15 -6.16 -13.59 8.12
CA PRO A 15 -5.84 -14.73 7.25
C PRO A 15 -5.95 -14.43 5.77
N ILE A 16 -6.74 -13.42 5.39
CA ILE A 16 -6.98 -13.01 4.01
C ILE A 16 -5.68 -12.56 3.29
N GLN A 17 -4.63 -12.17 4.03
CA GLN A 17 -3.34 -11.76 3.47
C GLN A 17 -2.52 -12.92 2.92
N TYR A 18 -2.88 -14.17 3.24
CA TYR A 18 -2.09 -15.36 2.97
C TYR A 18 -2.74 -16.32 1.96
N ILE A 19 -3.89 -15.96 1.39
CA ILE A 19 -4.69 -16.88 0.56
C ILE A 19 -4.57 -16.62 -0.94
N GLY A 20 -4.02 -15.48 -1.41
CA GLY A 20 -4.06 -15.09 -2.81
C GLY A 20 -5.49 -14.92 -3.33
N LYS A 21 -5.81 -15.45 -4.52
CA LYS A 21 -7.14 -15.38 -5.15
C LYS A 21 -7.59 -13.97 -5.46
N GLU A 22 -6.65 -13.13 -5.77
CA GLU A 22 -6.88 -11.74 -6.10
C GLU A 22 -7.34 -11.58 -7.56
N TYR A 23 -8.10 -10.54 -7.82
CA TYR A 23 -8.45 -10.23 -9.20
C TYR A 23 -7.21 -9.73 -9.97
N ASN A 24 -7.03 -10.19 -11.21
CA ASN A 24 -5.85 -9.95 -12.04
C ASN A 24 -4.56 -10.65 -11.59
N GLU A 25 -4.59 -11.57 -10.60
CA GLU A 25 -3.42 -12.40 -10.37
C GLU A 25 -3.11 -13.27 -11.61
N THR A 26 -1.84 -13.47 -11.87
CA THR A 26 -1.41 -14.33 -12.99
C THR A 26 -1.23 -15.75 -12.53
N ILE A 27 -2.01 -16.68 -13.07
CA ILE A 27 -1.86 -18.12 -12.81
C ILE A 27 -1.36 -18.82 -14.05
N LYS A 28 -0.20 -19.46 -13.95
CA LYS A 28 0.43 -20.27 -15.00
C LYS A 28 0.71 -21.67 -14.49
N ASP A 29 0.84 -22.63 -15.42
CA ASP A 29 1.46 -23.92 -15.10
C ASP A 29 2.96 -23.69 -14.86
N PRO A 30 3.51 -24.04 -13.68
CA PRO A 30 4.91 -23.84 -13.36
C PRO A 30 5.86 -24.80 -14.12
N SER A 31 5.33 -25.86 -14.75
CA SER A 31 6.12 -26.89 -15.43
C SER A 31 6.95 -26.28 -16.58
N GLY A 32 8.25 -26.55 -16.59
CA GLY A 32 9.15 -26.05 -17.64
C GLY A 32 9.39 -24.55 -17.66
N LYS A 33 9.01 -23.79 -16.62
CA LYS A 33 9.21 -22.35 -16.55
C LYS A 33 10.27 -21.97 -15.53
N LEU A 34 11.02 -20.92 -15.79
CA LEU A 34 11.83 -20.26 -14.76
C LEU A 34 10.88 -19.68 -13.69
N ARG A 35 11.01 -20.12 -12.45
CA ARG A 35 10.18 -19.67 -11.34
C ARG A 35 10.87 -18.59 -10.54
N ILE A 36 10.26 -17.45 -10.45
CA ILE A 36 10.76 -16.28 -9.69
C ILE A 36 9.78 -15.97 -8.58
N LEU A 37 10.25 -15.91 -7.34
CA LEU A 37 9.46 -15.44 -6.20
C LEU A 37 9.82 -14.00 -5.92
N LEU A 38 8.91 -13.09 -6.18
CA LEU A 38 9.07 -11.67 -5.86
C LEU A 38 8.64 -11.45 -4.42
N SER A 39 9.54 -10.94 -3.62
CA SER A 39 9.35 -10.69 -2.20
C SER A 39 9.41 -9.20 -1.89
N TYR A 40 8.39 -8.70 -1.22
CA TYR A 40 8.43 -7.40 -0.58
C TYR A 40 8.56 -7.63 0.94
N PRO A 41 9.68 -7.20 1.57
CA PRO A 41 9.97 -7.56 2.95
C PRO A 41 9.22 -6.67 3.97
N ASP A 42 7.94 -6.47 3.77
CA ASP A 42 6.98 -5.83 4.68
C ASP A 42 5.65 -6.59 4.55
N LEU A 43 4.68 -6.21 5.36
CA LEU A 43 3.36 -6.84 5.35
C LEU A 43 2.66 -6.69 3.99
N TYR A 44 1.82 -7.68 3.67
CA TYR A 44 0.99 -7.68 2.48
C TYR A 44 0.28 -6.34 2.22
N THR A 45 -0.28 -5.71 3.27
CA THR A 45 -1.04 -4.45 3.17
C THR A 45 -0.24 -3.27 2.62
N ILE A 46 1.08 -3.31 2.74
CA ILE A 46 2.03 -2.35 2.17
C ILE A 46 2.52 -2.83 0.81
N GLY A 47 3.10 -4.03 0.78
CA GLY A 47 3.83 -4.54 -0.39
C GLY A 47 2.96 -4.69 -1.63
N VAL A 48 1.68 -5.09 -1.48
CA VAL A 48 0.74 -5.21 -2.60
C VAL A 48 0.38 -3.86 -3.25
N SER A 49 0.73 -2.75 -2.61
CA SER A 49 0.54 -1.40 -3.15
C SER A 49 1.82 -0.80 -3.75
N SER A 50 2.97 -1.48 -3.67
CA SER A 50 4.23 -1.01 -4.24
C SER A 50 4.21 -1.11 -5.76
N LEU A 51 4.28 0.05 -6.45
CA LEU A 51 4.25 0.12 -7.91
C LEU A 51 5.44 -0.62 -8.54
N GLY A 52 6.64 -0.45 -7.98
CA GLY A 52 7.85 -1.11 -8.48
C GLY A 52 7.76 -2.63 -8.39
N HIS A 53 7.28 -3.14 -7.26
CA HIS A 53 7.09 -4.57 -7.05
C HIS A 53 6.06 -5.17 -8.03
N LEU A 54 4.91 -4.51 -8.20
CA LEU A 54 3.88 -4.94 -9.14
C LEU A 54 4.32 -4.81 -10.61
N LEU A 55 5.14 -3.82 -10.92
CA LEU A 55 5.72 -3.66 -12.27
C LEU A 55 6.64 -4.84 -12.59
N MET A 56 7.53 -5.23 -11.68
CA MET A 56 8.39 -6.39 -11.85
C MET A 56 7.57 -7.68 -12.02
N TYR A 57 6.50 -7.84 -11.20
CA TYR A 57 5.58 -8.98 -11.33
C TYR A 57 4.94 -9.07 -12.72
N GLU A 58 4.42 -7.95 -13.25
CA GLU A 58 3.82 -7.92 -14.59
C GLU A 58 4.85 -8.20 -15.68
N LEU A 59 6.04 -7.57 -15.59
CA LEU A 59 7.07 -7.69 -16.63
C LEU A 59 7.64 -9.11 -16.72
N PHE A 60 7.92 -9.76 -15.59
CA PHE A 60 8.33 -11.17 -15.60
C PHE A 60 7.21 -12.08 -16.15
N ASN A 61 5.96 -11.82 -15.76
CA ASN A 61 4.83 -12.62 -16.19
C ASN A 61 4.39 -12.37 -17.65
N LYS A 62 4.86 -11.27 -18.31
CA LYS A 62 4.69 -11.10 -19.77
C LYS A 62 5.50 -12.09 -20.59
N LYS A 63 6.53 -12.74 -20.01
CA LYS A 63 7.33 -13.77 -20.67
C LYS A 63 6.67 -15.14 -20.48
N ASP A 64 6.43 -15.89 -21.55
CA ASP A 64 5.68 -17.14 -21.52
C ASP A 64 6.40 -18.25 -20.74
N ASP A 65 7.72 -18.25 -20.78
CA ASP A 65 8.60 -19.25 -20.18
C ASP A 65 9.11 -18.85 -18.79
N VAL A 66 8.53 -17.78 -18.21
CA VAL A 66 8.77 -17.32 -16.84
C VAL A 66 7.46 -17.32 -16.07
N TYR A 67 7.54 -17.70 -14.80
CA TYR A 67 6.43 -17.57 -13.88
C TYR A 67 6.89 -16.88 -12.59
N ALA A 68 6.44 -15.64 -12.39
CA ALA A 68 6.67 -14.87 -11.18
C ALA A 68 5.47 -14.99 -10.26
N GLU A 69 5.74 -15.25 -8.99
CA GLU A 69 4.77 -15.32 -7.90
C GLU A 69 5.20 -14.36 -6.78
N ARG A 70 4.32 -14.09 -5.81
CA ARG A 70 4.57 -13.10 -4.77
C ARG A 70 4.59 -13.71 -3.37
N VAL A 71 5.38 -13.07 -2.49
CA VAL A 71 5.41 -13.37 -1.06
C VAL A 71 5.73 -12.09 -0.27
N TYR A 72 5.22 -12.00 0.93
CA TYR A 72 5.39 -10.86 1.84
C TYR A 72 5.87 -11.34 3.21
N ALA A 73 6.39 -10.44 4.03
CA ALA A 73 6.62 -10.71 5.43
C ALA A 73 5.30 -11.08 6.13
N VAL A 74 5.37 -11.90 7.16
CA VAL A 74 4.20 -12.36 7.90
C VAL A 74 4.14 -11.74 9.29
N GLN A 75 2.92 -11.59 9.81
CA GLN A 75 2.70 -11.17 11.19
C GLN A 75 3.27 -12.23 12.18
N LYS A 76 3.60 -11.78 13.40
CA LYS A 76 4.17 -12.64 14.46
C LYS A 76 3.26 -13.84 14.81
N ASP A 77 1.94 -13.70 14.71
CA ASP A 77 0.99 -14.79 14.94
C ASP A 77 1.09 -15.87 13.84
N MET A 78 1.18 -15.46 12.58
CA MET A 78 1.36 -16.39 11.45
C MET A 78 2.73 -17.05 11.49
N GLU A 79 3.80 -16.32 11.80
CA GLU A 79 5.15 -16.88 12.00
C GLU A 79 5.13 -17.99 13.06
N ARG A 80 4.46 -17.76 14.19
CA ARG A 80 4.29 -18.72 15.26
C ARG A 80 3.58 -19.99 14.81
N GLU A 81 2.43 -19.84 14.12
CA GLU A 81 1.60 -20.98 13.70
C GLU A 81 2.29 -21.84 12.64
N ILE A 82 2.90 -21.24 11.60
CA ILE A 82 3.60 -22.03 10.57
C ILE A 82 4.88 -22.68 11.10
N THR A 83 5.59 -22.02 12.04
CA THR A 83 6.76 -22.61 12.70
C THR A 83 6.39 -23.81 13.55
N LYS A 84 5.30 -23.71 14.34
CA LYS A 84 4.77 -24.78 15.17
C LYS A 84 4.36 -26.00 14.34
N GLU A 85 3.70 -25.78 13.20
CA GLU A 85 3.24 -26.85 12.32
C GLU A 85 4.32 -27.29 11.32
N LYS A 86 5.53 -26.71 11.37
CA LYS A 86 6.65 -26.99 10.45
C LYS A 86 6.29 -26.85 8.98
N ILE A 87 5.52 -25.82 8.66
CA ILE A 87 5.11 -25.48 7.30
C ILE A 87 6.01 -24.38 6.78
N SER A 88 6.56 -24.54 5.58
CA SER A 88 7.34 -23.51 4.90
C SER A 88 6.48 -22.34 4.47
N LEU A 89 7.08 -21.16 4.36
CA LEU A 89 6.44 -19.99 3.76
C LEU A 89 6.03 -20.27 2.31
N LEU A 90 4.78 -19.97 1.97
CA LEU A 90 4.17 -20.27 0.66
C LEU A 90 3.98 -18.99 -0.16
N SER A 91 4.14 -19.11 -1.48
CA SER A 91 3.73 -18.06 -2.45
C SER A 91 2.22 -17.87 -2.44
N LEU A 92 1.74 -16.71 -2.91
CA LEU A 92 0.30 -16.40 -2.95
C LEU A 92 -0.44 -17.10 -4.09
N GLU A 93 0.17 -17.20 -5.27
CA GLU A 93 -0.50 -17.68 -6.48
C GLU A 93 -0.71 -19.19 -6.46
N THR A 94 0.36 -19.97 -6.32
CA THR A 94 0.27 -21.44 -6.37
C THR A 94 0.37 -22.11 -5.00
N HIS A 95 0.60 -21.33 -3.93
CA HIS A 95 0.92 -21.83 -2.59
C HIS A 95 2.10 -22.84 -2.61
N SER A 96 3.10 -22.54 -3.41
CA SER A 96 4.34 -23.32 -3.47
C SER A 96 5.29 -22.88 -2.36
N PRO A 97 6.00 -23.83 -1.71
CA PRO A 97 7.09 -23.48 -0.79
C PRO A 97 8.14 -22.58 -1.47
N ALA A 98 8.53 -21.49 -0.80
CA ALA A 98 9.45 -20.50 -1.36
C ALA A 98 10.79 -21.10 -1.80
N LYS A 99 11.29 -22.13 -1.13
CA LYS A 99 12.51 -22.88 -1.49
C LYS A 99 12.45 -23.55 -2.87
N LYS A 100 11.26 -23.75 -3.45
CA LYS A 100 11.08 -24.40 -4.77
C LYS A 100 11.24 -23.45 -5.95
N PHE A 101 11.52 -22.19 -5.70
CA PHE A 101 11.78 -21.21 -6.74
C PHE A 101 13.25 -21.22 -7.18
N ASP A 102 13.52 -20.80 -8.40
CA ASP A 102 14.87 -20.72 -8.94
C ASP A 102 15.58 -19.44 -8.45
N ILE A 103 14.81 -18.35 -8.36
CA ILE A 103 15.27 -17.03 -7.90
C ILE A 103 14.26 -16.47 -6.90
N ILE A 104 14.74 -15.83 -5.83
CA ILE A 104 13.92 -15.00 -4.95
C ILE A 104 14.44 -13.57 -5.04
N GLY A 105 13.58 -12.64 -5.47
CA GLY A 105 13.91 -11.23 -5.65
C GLY A 105 13.27 -10.35 -4.59
N PHE A 106 14.08 -9.69 -3.76
CA PHE A 106 13.63 -8.73 -2.77
C PHE A 106 13.54 -7.32 -3.34
N THR A 107 12.37 -6.68 -3.20
CA THR A 107 12.21 -5.24 -3.43
C THR A 107 12.38 -4.52 -2.10
N ILE A 108 13.55 -3.91 -1.86
CA ILE A 108 13.91 -3.27 -0.60
C ILE A 108 13.86 -1.76 -0.76
N GLU A 109 12.80 -1.14 -0.27
CA GLU A 109 12.62 0.32 -0.37
C GLU A 109 12.96 1.04 0.94
N TYR A 110 13.11 0.27 2.04
CA TYR A 110 13.28 0.83 3.36
C TYR A 110 14.16 -0.08 4.24
N GLU A 111 15.14 0.51 4.93
CA GLU A 111 16.17 -0.21 5.67
C GLU A 111 15.64 -0.97 6.89
N LEU A 112 14.58 -0.47 7.54
CA LEU A 112 14.02 -1.14 8.72
C LEU A 112 13.31 -2.46 8.39
N THR A 113 13.22 -2.83 7.12
CA THR A 113 12.70 -4.14 6.68
C THR A 113 13.77 -5.25 6.66
N TYR A 114 15.00 -4.99 7.08
CA TYR A 114 16.10 -5.95 6.98
C TYR A 114 15.86 -7.23 7.80
N THR A 115 15.30 -7.13 9.00
CA THR A 115 14.93 -8.30 9.81
C THR A 115 13.83 -9.15 9.15
N ASN A 116 12.95 -8.53 8.37
CA ASN A 116 11.90 -9.24 7.63
C ASN A 116 12.47 -10.06 6.47
N ILE A 117 13.59 -9.65 5.87
CA ILE A 117 14.31 -10.46 4.88
C ILE A 117 14.75 -11.78 5.53
N LEU A 118 15.32 -11.70 6.73
CA LEU A 118 15.75 -12.88 7.48
C LEU A 118 14.56 -13.75 7.91
N GLN A 119 13.41 -13.14 8.27
CA GLN A 119 12.18 -13.87 8.54
C GLN A 119 11.75 -14.71 7.32
N ILE A 120 11.67 -14.08 6.16
CA ILE A 120 11.26 -14.74 4.92
C ILE A 120 12.21 -15.89 4.57
N LEU A 121 13.52 -15.67 4.64
CA LEU A 121 14.51 -16.72 4.36
C LEU A 121 14.39 -17.88 5.36
N LYS A 122 14.28 -17.58 6.67
CA LYS A 122 14.17 -18.61 7.72
C LYS A 122 12.91 -19.45 7.57
N LEU A 123 11.75 -18.80 7.37
CA LEU A 123 10.47 -19.48 7.17
C LEU A 123 10.39 -20.24 5.85
N SER A 124 11.27 -19.93 4.92
CA SER A 124 11.42 -20.64 3.64
C SER A 124 12.41 -21.81 3.70
N ASP A 125 13.02 -22.09 4.86
CA ASP A 125 14.08 -23.09 5.02
C ASP A 125 15.28 -22.85 4.07
N ILE A 126 15.67 -21.57 3.92
CA ILE A 126 16.81 -21.11 3.12
C ILE A 126 17.89 -20.60 4.09
N PRO A 127 19.17 -20.98 3.89
CA PRO A 127 20.25 -20.47 4.72
C PRO A 127 20.30 -18.93 4.69
N LEU A 128 20.35 -18.30 5.88
CA LEU A 128 20.40 -16.84 6.00
C LEU A 128 21.65 -16.27 5.35
N LEU A 129 22.80 -16.84 5.64
CA LEU A 129 24.08 -16.42 5.05
C LEU A 129 24.22 -16.95 3.62
N SER A 130 24.57 -16.08 2.69
CA SER A 130 24.84 -16.41 1.28
C SER A 130 25.91 -17.48 1.13
N THR A 131 26.96 -17.44 1.97
CA THR A 131 28.06 -18.41 2.01
C THR A 131 27.66 -19.83 2.44
N LYS A 132 26.47 -20.00 3.01
CA LYS A 132 25.96 -21.31 3.43
C LYS A 132 24.96 -21.94 2.46
N ARG A 133 24.61 -21.22 1.38
CA ARG A 133 23.66 -21.70 0.35
C ARG A 133 24.31 -22.75 -0.53
N ARG A 134 23.53 -23.77 -0.85
CA ARG A 134 23.91 -24.93 -1.66
C ARG A 134 23.49 -24.72 -3.11
N GLU A 135 23.95 -25.61 -4.00
CA GLU A 135 23.56 -25.63 -5.41
C GLU A 135 22.04 -25.69 -5.59
N SER A 136 21.34 -26.41 -4.73
CA SER A 136 19.87 -26.55 -4.79
C SER A 136 19.08 -25.37 -4.26
N ASP A 137 19.72 -24.42 -3.56
CA ASP A 137 19.03 -23.27 -2.97
C ASP A 137 18.80 -22.17 -4.05
N PRO A 138 17.71 -21.39 -4.00
CA PRO A 138 17.46 -20.31 -4.94
C PRO A 138 18.58 -19.26 -4.91
N ILE A 139 18.77 -18.53 -6.00
CA ILE A 139 19.59 -17.32 -6.02
C ILE A 139 18.78 -16.20 -5.38
N ILE A 140 19.35 -15.52 -4.40
CA ILE A 140 18.70 -14.42 -3.69
C ILE A 140 19.20 -13.11 -4.27
N ILE A 141 18.31 -12.36 -4.91
CA ILE A 141 18.61 -11.07 -5.51
C ILE A 141 17.86 -9.93 -4.78
N ALA A 142 18.40 -8.74 -4.82
CA ALA A 142 17.77 -7.56 -4.22
C ALA A 142 17.90 -6.33 -5.12
N GLY A 143 16.86 -5.50 -5.12
CA GLY A 143 16.82 -4.18 -5.74
C GLY A 143 15.95 -3.22 -4.93
N GLY A 144 15.89 -1.96 -5.33
CA GLY A 144 15.10 -0.91 -4.67
C GLY A 144 15.96 0.20 -4.11
N THR A 145 15.37 1.14 -3.40
CA THR A 145 16.08 2.35 -2.93
C THR A 145 17.04 2.11 -1.78
N ALA A 146 16.75 1.15 -0.91
CA ALA A 146 17.62 0.86 0.23
C ALA A 146 18.92 0.11 -0.15
N VAL A 147 18.99 -0.47 -1.36
CA VAL A 147 20.21 -1.17 -1.80
C VAL A 147 21.32 -0.23 -2.33
N TYR A 148 21.10 1.09 -2.31
CA TYR A 148 22.16 2.07 -2.60
C TYR A 148 23.23 2.16 -1.50
N ASN A 149 23.00 1.54 -0.34
CA ASN A 149 24.04 1.08 0.57
C ASN A 149 23.75 -0.36 0.94
N PRO A 150 24.30 -1.36 0.22
CA PRO A 150 23.99 -2.76 0.45
C PRO A 150 24.76 -3.39 1.62
N LEU A 151 25.81 -2.73 2.14
CA LEU A 151 26.76 -3.32 3.08
C LEU A 151 26.12 -3.83 4.38
N PRO A 152 25.13 -3.16 4.99
CA PRO A 152 24.49 -3.66 6.22
C PRO A 152 23.85 -5.04 6.10
N ILE A 153 23.52 -5.49 4.88
CA ILE A 153 22.84 -6.77 4.60
C ILE A 153 23.56 -7.62 3.54
N ASN A 154 24.79 -7.26 3.19
CA ASN A 154 25.52 -7.92 2.11
C ASN A 154 25.81 -9.41 2.35
N SER A 155 25.82 -9.89 3.59
CA SER A 155 25.98 -11.31 3.91
C SER A 155 24.73 -12.16 3.65
N PHE A 156 23.57 -11.54 3.45
CA PHE A 156 22.29 -12.24 3.31
C PHE A 156 21.78 -12.33 1.87
N ILE A 157 22.30 -11.52 0.98
CA ILE A 157 21.90 -11.42 -0.43
C ILE A 157 23.04 -11.91 -1.32
N ASP A 158 22.70 -12.62 -2.39
CA ASP A 158 23.69 -13.12 -3.35
C ASP A 158 24.08 -12.03 -4.37
N VAL A 159 23.09 -11.27 -4.86
CA VAL A 159 23.29 -10.25 -5.90
C VAL A 159 22.42 -9.04 -5.65
N PHE A 160 23.01 -7.86 -5.63
CA PHE A 160 22.30 -6.59 -5.59
C PHE A 160 22.27 -5.95 -6.99
N PHE A 161 21.12 -5.43 -7.36
CA PHE A 161 20.89 -4.73 -8.62
C PHE A 161 20.69 -3.23 -8.35
N ILE A 162 21.55 -2.39 -8.93
CA ILE A 162 21.55 -0.95 -8.69
C ILE A 162 20.93 -0.20 -9.86
N GLY A 163 19.77 0.36 -9.65
CA GLY A 163 19.05 1.14 -10.65
C GLY A 163 17.61 0.69 -10.88
N GLU A 164 17.14 0.86 -12.09
CA GLU A 164 15.76 0.63 -12.50
C GLU A 164 15.59 -0.78 -13.06
N GLY A 165 14.83 -1.61 -12.33
CA GLY A 165 14.74 -3.06 -12.56
C GLY A 165 14.21 -3.48 -13.92
N GLU A 166 13.38 -2.66 -14.56
CA GLU A 166 12.79 -2.95 -15.85
C GLU A 166 13.83 -3.16 -16.98
N GLU A 167 15.01 -2.54 -16.86
CA GLU A 167 16.12 -2.70 -17.80
C GLU A 167 17.00 -3.92 -17.52
N MET A 168 16.72 -4.66 -16.43
CA MET A 168 17.55 -5.76 -15.93
C MET A 168 16.89 -7.14 -16.11
N ILE A 169 15.61 -7.15 -16.48
CA ILE A 169 14.76 -8.36 -16.52
C ILE A 169 15.33 -9.42 -17.45
N ASP A 170 15.77 -9.04 -18.65
CA ASP A 170 16.22 -10.01 -19.65
C ASP A 170 17.53 -10.69 -19.23
N ASP A 171 18.44 -9.98 -18.52
CA ASP A 171 19.67 -10.55 -17.98
C ASP A 171 19.36 -11.51 -16.82
N ILE A 172 18.45 -11.13 -15.89
CA ILE A 172 18.00 -12.01 -14.82
C ILE A 172 17.40 -13.30 -15.37
N ILE A 173 16.54 -13.20 -16.38
CA ILE A 173 15.90 -14.34 -17.02
C ILE A 173 16.93 -15.22 -17.74
N SER A 174 17.85 -14.63 -18.50
CA SER A 174 18.86 -15.36 -19.27
C SER A 174 19.75 -16.20 -18.37
N ILE A 175 20.33 -15.59 -17.30
CA ILE A 175 21.20 -16.28 -16.35
C ILE A 175 20.41 -17.31 -15.55
N GLY A 176 19.22 -16.93 -15.07
CA GLY A 176 18.35 -17.82 -14.31
C GLY A 176 17.95 -19.09 -15.08
N LYS A 177 17.68 -18.97 -16.36
CA LYS A 177 17.38 -20.11 -17.24
C LYS A 177 18.56 -21.05 -17.39
N LYS A 178 19.75 -20.53 -17.72
CA LYS A 178 20.96 -21.35 -17.83
C LYS A 178 21.20 -22.19 -16.58
N ARG A 179 21.02 -21.60 -15.40
CA ARG A 179 21.13 -22.32 -14.13
C ARG A 179 20.02 -23.36 -13.95
N LYS A 180 18.75 -22.99 -14.18
CA LYS A 180 17.59 -23.88 -14.03
C LYS A 180 17.72 -25.16 -14.82
N TRP A 181 18.22 -25.08 -16.06
CA TRP A 181 18.39 -26.24 -16.93
C TRP A 181 19.77 -26.91 -16.79
N ASN A 182 20.51 -26.60 -15.72
CA ASN A 182 21.82 -27.16 -15.38
C ASN A 182 22.90 -26.95 -16.49
N GLU A 183 22.76 -25.87 -17.26
CA GLU A 183 23.79 -25.46 -18.23
C GLU A 183 24.99 -24.85 -17.48
N ILE A 184 24.73 -24.24 -16.31
CA ILE A 184 25.75 -23.63 -15.44
C ILE A 184 25.45 -23.95 -13.97
N THR A 185 26.52 -23.97 -13.18
CA THR A 185 26.42 -24.08 -11.70
C THR A 185 25.91 -22.78 -11.06
N ARG A 186 25.54 -22.85 -9.76
CA ARG A 186 25.25 -21.64 -8.97
C ARG A 186 26.42 -20.66 -8.98
N GLN A 187 27.66 -21.17 -8.82
CA GLN A 187 28.87 -20.34 -8.83
C GLN A 187 29.04 -19.61 -10.16
N ASN A 188 28.91 -20.32 -11.28
CA ASN A 188 29.02 -19.69 -12.62
C ASN A 188 27.88 -18.68 -12.85
N ALA A 189 26.68 -18.90 -12.30
CA ALA A 189 25.60 -17.92 -12.39
C ALA A 189 25.93 -16.63 -11.61
N LEU A 190 26.54 -16.74 -10.44
CA LEU A 190 26.99 -15.59 -9.68
C LEU A 190 28.12 -14.84 -10.40
N GLU A 191 29.05 -15.55 -11.06
CA GLU A 191 30.11 -14.97 -11.89
C GLU A 191 29.51 -14.17 -13.06
N LEU A 192 28.52 -14.73 -13.77
CA LEU A 192 27.83 -14.03 -14.85
C LEU A 192 27.05 -12.79 -14.33
N PHE A 193 26.47 -12.86 -13.15
CA PHE A 193 25.90 -11.66 -12.54
C PHE A 193 26.96 -10.64 -12.20
N ASP A 194 28.14 -11.07 -11.70
CA ASP A 194 29.20 -10.15 -11.34
C ASP A 194 29.84 -9.45 -12.54
N GLU A 195 29.75 -10.02 -13.75
CA GLU A 195 30.19 -9.39 -15.01
C GLU A 195 29.33 -8.19 -15.41
N LEU A 196 28.07 -8.10 -14.93
CA LEU A 196 27.18 -6.99 -15.24
C LEU A 196 27.63 -5.72 -14.48
N GLU A 197 27.70 -4.59 -15.18
CA GLU A 197 28.19 -3.33 -14.63
C GLU A 197 27.33 -2.78 -13.47
N TYR A 198 26.05 -3.15 -13.42
CA TYR A 198 25.05 -2.63 -12.47
C TYR A 198 24.73 -3.60 -11.34
N THR A 199 25.55 -4.61 -11.14
CA THR A 199 25.38 -5.58 -10.06
C THR A 199 26.53 -5.54 -9.05
N TYR A 200 26.19 -5.78 -7.79
CA TYR A 200 27.11 -6.02 -6.70
C TYR A 200 26.95 -7.44 -6.21
N VAL A 201 27.99 -8.26 -6.31
CA VAL A 201 28.03 -9.65 -5.85
C VAL A 201 29.02 -9.74 -4.68
N PRO A 202 28.55 -9.71 -3.41
CA PRO A 202 29.42 -9.61 -2.23
C PRO A 202 30.50 -10.69 -2.13
N MET A 203 30.18 -11.91 -2.58
CA MET A 203 31.08 -13.07 -2.52
C MET A 203 32.19 -13.08 -3.56
N LEU A 204 32.12 -12.23 -4.57
CA LEU A 204 33.08 -12.17 -5.70
C LEU A 204 33.88 -10.88 -5.69
N SER A 205 33.54 -9.91 -6.53
CA SER A 205 34.27 -8.65 -6.63
C SER A 205 34.22 -7.80 -5.36
N GLY A 206 33.17 -7.98 -4.57
CA GLY A 206 32.93 -7.15 -3.40
C GLY A 206 32.91 -5.65 -3.75
N THR A 207 33.43 -4.80 -2.86
CA THR A 207 33.51 -3.34 -3.09
C THR A 207 34.69 -2.91 -3.95
N SER A 208 35.50 -3.84 -4.47
CA SER A 208 36.62 -3.53 -5.35
C SER A 208 36.19 -3.19 -6.78
N LYS A 209 34.95 -3.53 -7.15
CA LYS A 209 34.33 -3.24 -8.43
C LYS A 209 33.46 -1.99 -8.34
N ASP A 210 33.60 -1.07 -9.26
CA ASP A 210 32.64 0.02 -9.45
C ASP A 210 31.33 -0.52 -10.02
N VAL A 211 30.21 -0.26 -9.32
CA VAL A 211 28.86 -0.65 -9.75
C VAL A 211 28.14 0.56 -10.35
N ILE A 212 27.80 0.47 -11.64
CA ILE A 212 27.24 1.60 -12.39
C ILE A 212 25.71 1.52 -12.40
N GLN A 213 25.05 2.54 -11.89
CA GLN A 213 23.60 2.61 -11.88
C GLN A 213 22.98 2.46 -13.27
N LYS A 214 22.06 1.51 -13.43
CA LYS A 214 21.25 1.34 -14.64
C LYS A 214 20.01 2.23 -14.56
N ILE A 215 19.67 2.92 -15.66
CA ILE A 215 18.45 3.72 -15.76
C ILE A 215 17.67 3.35 -17.01
N ASN A 216 16.34 3.49 -16.96
CA ASN A 216 15.49 3.31 -18.12
C ASN A 216 15.55 4.54 -19.03
N SER A 217 16.31 4.43 -20.11
CA SER A 217 16.45 5.48 -21.12
C SER A 217 15.19 5.65 -21.97
N ASN A 218 14.36 4.62 -22.05
CA ASN A 218 13.15 4.59 -22.88
C ASN A 218 11.86 4.84 -22.08
N PHE A 219 11.97 5.47 -20.91
CA PHE A 219 10.86 5.72 -19.98
C PHE A 219 9.66 6.44 -20.64
N LYS A 220 9.92 7.34 -21.59
CA LYS A 220 8.88 8.06 -22.33
C LYS A 220 7.83 7.13 -22.95
N PHE A 221 8.25 5.97 -23.42
CA PHE A 221 7.43 4.99 -24.11
C PHE A 221 7.12 3.74 -23.26
N PHE A 222 7.62 3.70 -22.05
CA PHE A 222 7.44 2.56 -21.18
C PHE A 222 5.95 2.43 -20.77
N PRO A 223 5.34 1.24 -20.88
CA PRO A 223 3.94 1.05 -20.54
C PRO A 223 3.73 1.09 -19.02
N SER A 224 2.59 1.60 -18.59
CA SER A 224 2.11 1.36 -17.22
C SER A 224 1.69 -0.09 -17.04
N ILE A 225 1.49 -0.48 -15.78
CA ILE A 225 0.90 -1.78 -15.44
C ILE A 225 -0.53 -1.81 -15.98
N GLU A 226 -0.81 -2.77 -16.85
CA GLU A 226 -2.13 -2.87 -17.49
C GLU A 226 -3.14 -3.62 -16.64
N LYS A 227 -2.68 -4.65 -15.94
CA LYS A 227 -3.49 -5.56 -15.12
C LYS A 227 -3.04 -5.49 -13.66
N ASN A 228 -3.17 -4.32 -13.05
CA ASN A 228 -2.91 -4.19 -11.63
C ASN A 228 -3.73 -5.21 -10.85
N ILE A 229 -3.07 -5.91 -9.95
CA ILE A 229 -3.72 -6.79 -9.00
C ILE A 229 -4.68 -5.96 -8.13
N VAL A 230 -5.87 -6.49 -7.94
CA VAL A 230 -6.86 -5.89 -7.03
C VAL A 230 -6.89 -6.70 -5.74
N PRO A 231 -6.31 -6.17 -4.66
CA PRO A 231 -6.27 -6.83 -3.38
C PRO A 231 -7.65 -7.15 -2.84
N ILE A 232 -7.80 -8.31 -2.19
CA ILE A 232 -9.04 -8.68 -1.52
C ILE A 232 -9.05 -8.11 -0.09
N ALA A 233 -7.89 -8.03 0.57
CA ALA A 233 -7.76 -7.39 1.86
C ALA A 233 -7.74 -5.87 1.73
N LYS A 234 -8.11 -5.18 2.80
CA LYS A 234 -7.93 -3.72 2.88
C LYS A 234 -6.45 -3.39 2.83
N THR A 235 -6.06 -2.50 1.93
CA THR A 235 -4.69 -2.02 1.77
C THR A 235 -4.55 -0.55 2.16
N VAL A 236 -3.32 -0.09 2.34
CA VAL A 236 -3.04 1.32 2.65
C VAL A 236 -3.42 2.22 1.47
N HIS A 237 -3.24 1.75 0.24
CA HIS A 237 -3.52 2.51 -0.98
C HIS A 237 -4.55 1.79 -1.86
N ASP A 238 -5.83 2.09 -1.66
CA ASP A 238 -6.97 1.55 -2.45
C ASP A 238 -7.25 2.46 -3.66
N ARG A 239 -6.32 2.51 -4.61
CA ARG A 239 -6.37 3.38 -5.80
C ARG A 239 -5.49 2.87 -6.94
N ALA A 240 -5.87 3.20 -8.17
CA ALA A 240 -5.00 3.00 -9.33
C ALA A 240 -3.86 4.02 -9.32
N VAL A 241 -2.69 3.62 -9.81
CA VAL A 241 -1.52 4.48 -9.89
C VAL A 241 -0.99 4.48 -11.33
N VAL A 242 -0.73 5.69 -11.85
CA VAL A 242 -0.07 5.88 -13.14
C VAL A 242 1.12 6.82 -12.93
N GLU A 243 2.33 6.31 -13.17
CA GLU A 243 3.55 7.13 -13.11
C GLU A 243 3.59 8.06 -14.32
N ILE A 244 3.65 9.37 -14.08
CA ILE A 244 3.65 10.39 -15.15
C ILE A 244 5.05 10.90 -15.48
N SER A 245 5.93 10.90 -14.49
CA SER A 245 7.33 11.29 -14.64
C SER A 245 8.19 10.64 -13.57
N ARG A 246 9.48 10.43 -13.86
CA ARG A 246 10.49 9.89 -12.95
C ARG A 246 11.67 10.85 -12.84
N GLY A 247 12.20 11.01 -11.64
CA GLY A 247 13.24 11.98 -11.32
C GLY A 247 12.71 13.35 -10.92
N CYS A 248 13.60 14.21 -10.38
CA CYS A 248 13.28 15.57 -9.93
C CYS A 248 14.52 16.48 -10.08
N THR A 249 14.33 17.72 -10.55
CA THR A 249 15.39 18.70 -10.72
C THR A 249 15.46 19.77 -9.63
N ARG A 250 14.51 19.74 -8.68
CA ARG A 250 14.38 20.80 -7.64
C ARG A 250 15.59 20.90 -6.72
N GLY A 251 16.34 19.83 -6.56
CA GLY A 251 17.62 19.87 -5.86
C GLY A 251 17.55 19.98 -4.35
N CYS A 252 16.44 19.57 -3.72
CA CYS A 252 16.39 19.49 -2.25
C CYS A 252 17.54 18.62 -1.75
N ARG A 253 18.42 19.18 -0.91
CA ARG A 253 19.72 18.60 -0.52
C ARG A 253 19.62 17.39 0.38
N PHE A 254 18.47 17.19 1.01
CA PHE A 254 18.19 16.01 1.85
C PHE A 254 17.56 14.84 1.07
N CYS A 255 17.10 15.06 -0.16
CA CYS A 255 16.23 14.12 -0.85
C CYS A 255 17.02 13.13 -1.72
N GLN A 256 17.14 11.87 -1.26
CA GLN A 256 17.82 10.81 -2.02
C GLN A 256 17.13 10.55 -3.36
N ALA A 257 15.80 10.41 -3.38
CA ALA A 257 15.04 10.16 -4.60
C ALA A 257 15.25 11.26 -5.65
N GLY A 258 15.35 12.54 -5.21
CA GLY A 258 15.66 13.67 -6.09
C GLY A 258 17.05 13.63 -6.72
N MET A 259 17.95 12.78 -6.23
CA MET A 259 19.31 12.58 -6.75
C MET A 259 19.44 11.30 -7.55
N ILE A 260 19.08 10.15 -6.98
CA ILE A 260 19.28 8.84 -7.62
C ILE A 260 18.38 8.62 -8.85
N TYR A 261 17.23 9.27 -8.93
CA TYR A 261 16.32 9.11 -10.09
C TYR A 261 16.54 10.14 -11.20
N ARG A 262 17.60 10.96 -11.15
CA ARG A 262 17.98 11.85 -12.27
C ARG A 262 18.51 11.03 -13.45
N PRO A 263 18.25 11.50 -14.70
CA PRO A 263 17.56 12.71 -15.13
C PRO A 263 16.03 12.62 -15.00
N VAL A 264 15.34 13.76 -15.08
CA VAL A 264 13.87 13.78 -15.18
C VAL A 264 13.46 13.25 -16.56
N ARG A 265 12.52 12.33 -16.56
CA ARG A 265 11.92 11.72 -17.75
C ARG A 265 10.41 11.76 -17.61
N GLU A 266 9.73 12.31 -18.61
CA GLU A 266 8.28 12.49 -18.61
C GLU A 266 7.65 11.57 -19.66
N ARG A 267 6.47 11.03 -19.36
CA ARG A 267 5.66 10.25 -20.30
C ARG A 267 4.75 11.18 -21.12
N GLU A 268 4.32 10.73 -22.27
CA GLU A 268 3.41 11.49 -23.12
C GLU A 268 1.98 11.56 -22.56
N GLU A 269 1.35 12.74 -22.64
CA GLU A 269 -0.01 13.00 -22.12
C GLU A 269 -1.03 11.96 -22.58
N ASN A 270 -1.11 11.74 -23.89
CA ASN A 270 -2.11 10.81 -24.45
C ASN A 270 -1.92 9.37 -23.92
N ARG A 271 -0.67 8.97 -23.66
CA ARG A 271 -0.36 7.68 -23.11
C ARG A 271 -0.76 7.56 -21.65
N ILE A 272 -0.51 8.61 -20.86
CA ILE A 272 -0.94 8.68 -19.46
C ILE A 272 -2.46 8.58 -19.37
N ILE A 273 -3.21 9.31 -20.21
CA ILE A 273 -4.67 9.26 -20.24
C ILE A 273 -5.16 7.85 -20.61
N ALA A 274 -4.63 7.27 -21.68
CA ALA A 274 -5.01 5.92 -22.10
C ALA A 274 -4.76 4.88 -21.00
N ASP A 275 -3.59 4.92 -20.34
CA ASP A 275 -3.23 4.01 -19.25
C ASP A 275 -4.12 4.23 -18.02
N ALA A 276 -4.43 5.48 -17.67
CA ALA A 276 -5.32 5.81 -16.56
C ALA A 276 -6.73 5.26 -16.77
N VAL A 277 -7.29 5.43 -17.95
CA VAL A 277 -8.61 4.88 -18.31
C VAL A 277 -8.58 3.35 -18.27
N LYS A 278 -7.53 2.73 -18.84
CA LYS A 278 -7.36 1.28 -18.90
C LYS A 278 -7.23 0.66 -17.50
N VAL A 279 -6.38 1.23 -16.65
CA VAL A 279 -6.19 0.70 -15.29
C VAL A 279 -7.43 0.88 -14.43
N LEU A 280 -8.13 2.00 -14.53
CA LEU A 280 -9.40 2.21 -13.82
C LEU A 280 -10.48 1.19 -14.25
N HIS A 281 -10.58 0.90 -15.54
CA HIS A 281 -11.50 -0.12 -16.05
C HIS A 281 -11.10 -1.53 -15.57
N ASN A 282 -9.82 -1.88 -15.67
CA ASN A 282 -9.33 -3.23 -15.33
C ASN A 282 -9.33 -3.51 -13.82
N THR A 283 -9.32 -2.49 -12.97
CA THR A 283 -9.27 -2.66 -11.52
C THR A 283 -10.59 -2.34 -10.82
N GLY A 284 -11.41 -1.48 -11.40
CA GLY A 284 -12.62 -0.96 -10.76
C GLY A 284 -12.34 0.01 -9.61
N TYR A 285 -11.13 0.55 -9.50
CA TYR A 285 -10.83 1.61 -8.54
C TYR A 285 -11.62 2.87 -8.86
N LYS A 286 -11.91 3.66 -7.85
CA LYS A 286 -12.65 4.94 -7.98
C LYS A 286 -11.76 6.15 -8.16
N GLU A 287 -10.45 5.96 -8.00
CA GLU A 287 -9.44 7.02 -8.06
C GLU A 287 -8.22 6.54 -8.84
N VAL A 288 -7.68 7.39 -9.69
CA VAL A 288 -6.36 7.25 -10.28
C VAL A 288 -5.42 8.30 -9.72
N THR A 289 -4.28 7.86 -9.22
CA THR A 289 -3.22 8.75 -8.73
C THR A 289 -2.18 8.96 -9.83
N LEU A 290 -1.91 10.22 -10.14
CA LEU A 290 -0.80 10.63 -11.00
C LEU A 290 0.48 10.68 -10.15
N LEU A 291 1.33 9.65 -10.30
CA LEU A 291 2.52 9.48 -9.47
C LEU A 291 3.74 10.15 -10.10
N SER A 292 4.42 10.96 -9.32
CA SER A 292 5.78 11.44 -9.58
C SER A 292 6.38 11.99 -8.29
N LEU A 293 7.68 12.33 -8.30
CA LEU A 293 8.33 13.01 -7.18
C LEU A 293 7.85 14.46 -7.00
N SER A 294 7.37 15.09 -8.09
CA SER A 294 6.79 16.44 -8.08
C SER A 294 5.78 16.53 -9.24
N ALA A 295 4.51 16.22 -8.96
CA ALA A 295 3.50 16.09 -9.99
C ALA A 295 3.20 17.42 -10.71
N THR A 296 3.24 18.54 -9.97
CA THR A 296 3.06 19.89 -10.55
C THR A 296 4.20 20.33 -11.46
N ASP A 297 5.35 19.64 -11.41
CA ASP A 297 6.48 19.89 -12.30
C ASP A 297 6.35 19.19 -13.66
N TYR A 298 5.36 18.33 -13.85
CA TYR A 298 5.09 17.73 -15.16
C TYR A 298 4.68 18.83 -16.15
N ARG A 299 5.32 18.86 -17.32
CA ARG A 299 5.28 19.98 -18.29
C ARG A 299 3.85 20.35 -18.70
N GLU A 300 3.03 19.36 -18.99
CA GLU A 300 1.65 19.54 -19.48
C GLU A 300 0.61 19.15 -18.40
N ILE A 301 0.85 19.52 -17.13
CA ILE A 301 -0.01 19.06 -16.02
C ILE A 301 -1.46 19.55 -16.13
N ASN A 302 -1.70 20.80 -16.51
CA ASN A 302 -3.03 21.36 -16.61
C ASN A 302 -3.83 20.75 -17.79
N PRO A 303 -3.29 20.66 -19.02
CA PRO A 303 -3.93 19.90 -20.10
C PRO A 303 -4.21 18.45 -19.71
N LEU A 304 -3.24 17.75 -19.10
CA LEU A 304 -3.40 16.38 -18.66
C LEU A 304 -4.58 16.21 -17.69
N ILE A 305 -4.63 17.02 -16.61
CA ILE A 305 -5.72 16.93 -15.62
C ILE A 305 -7.07 17.23 -16.28
N LYS A 306 -7.15 18.27 -17.11
CA LYS A 306 -8.38 18.68 -17.81
C LYS A 306 -8.89 17.57 -18.73
N ASN A 307 -8.03 17.03 -19.58
CA ASN A 307 -8.39 16.01 -20.56
C ASN A 307 -8.73 14.68 -19.85
N LEU A 308 -7.94 14.27 -18.85
CA LEU A 308 -8.25 13.09 -18.04
C LEU A 308 -9.58 13.23 -17.28
N THR A 309 -9.84 14.40 -16.67
CA THR A 309 -11.12 14.67 -15.99
C THR A 309 -12.29 14.52 -16.94
N LYS A 310 -12.18 15.01 -18.18
CA LYS A 310 -13.23 14.87 -19.20
C LYS A 310 -13.54 13.40 -19.51
N GLU A 311 -12.52 12.56 -19.59
CA GLU A 311 -12.68 11.13 -19.89
C GLU A 311 -13.34 10.36 -18.74
N ILE A 312 -12.93 10.63 -17.47
CA ILE A 312 -13.36 9.81 -16.33
C ILE A 312 -14.56 10.35 -15.57
N SER A 313 -14.94 11.62 -15.74
CA SER A 313 -16.02 12.27 -14.97
C SER A 313 -17.39 11.61 -15.14
N ARG A 314 -17.67 11.06 -16.31
CA ARG A 314 -18.94 10.35 -16.60
C ARG A 314 -19.17 9.14 -15.68
N LYS A 315 -18.10 8.49 -15.21
CA LYS A 315 -18.15 7.33 -14.31
C LYS A 315 -17.99 7.71 -12.82
N ASN A 316 -18.04 9.00 -12.45
CA ASN A 316 -17.80 9.50 -11.09
C ASN A 316 -16.45 9.05 -10.50
N LEU A 317 -15.41 9.00 -11.34
CA LEU A 317 -14.04 8.67 -10.96
C LEU A 317 -13.23 9.93 -10.67
N SER A 318 -12.28 9.87 -9.75
CA SER A 318 -11.48 11.00 -9.30
C SER A 318 -9.99 10.87 -9.64
N ILE A 319 -9.30 12.01 -9.69
CA ILE A 319 -7.87 12.12 -9.85
C ILE A 319 -7.25 12.46 -8.50
N GLY A 320 -6.23 11.71 -8.07
CA GLY A 320 -5.39 11.99 -6.92
C GLY A 320 -4.02 12.53 -7.34
N MET A 321 -3.53 13.53 -6.64
CA MET A 321 -2.18 14.07 -6.79
C MET A 321 -1.51 14.14 -5.42
N PRO A 322 -0.65 13.17 -5.07
CA PRO A 322 -0.05 13.10 -3.73
C PRO A 322 1.08 14.10 -3.51
N SER A 323 1.75 14.56 -4.57
CA SER A 323 2.91 15.45 -4.52
C SER A 323 2.60 16.77 -5.21
N ILE A 324 1.93 17.65 -4.50
CA ILE A 324 1.63 19.01 -4.95
C ILE A 324 2.63 19.96 -4.28
N ARG A 325 3.25 20.82 -5.09
CA ARG A 325 4.13 21.86 -4.58
C ARG A 325 3.35 23.11 -4.21
N VAL A 326 3.80 23.77 -3.15
CA VAL A 326 3.33 25.09 -2.76
C VAL A 326 3.59 26.11 -3.89
N GLY A 327 2.60 26.95 -4.19
CA GLY A 327 2.71 27.99 -5.22
C GLY A 327 2.38 27.54 -6.66
N ASP A 328 2.33 26.23 -6.93
CA ASP A 328 2.09 25.70 -8.28
C ASP A 328 0.62 25.30 -8.53
N ILE A 329 -0.30 25.58 -7.60
CA ILE A 329 -1.72 25.25 -7.70
C ILE A 329 -2.50 26.41 -8.30
N ASP A 330 -3.23 26.17 -9.38
CA ASP A 330 -4.18 27.12 -9.96
C ASP A 330 -5.64 26.71 -9.78
N SER A 331 -6.58 27.62 -10.14
CA SER A 331 -8.02 27.37 -9.98
C SER A 331 -8.56 26.29 -10.92
N GLU A 332 -8.07 26.22 -12.15
CA GLU A 332 -8.52 25.22 -13.12
C GLU A 332 -8.14 23.81 -12.67
N MET A 333 -6.94 23.65 -12.10
CA MET A 333 -6.46 22.41 -11.50
C MET A 333 -7.33 22.00 -10.31
N LEU A 334 -7.57 22.90 -9.34
CA LEU A 334 -8.39 22.57 -8.18
C LEU A 334 -9.84 22.28 -8.53
N ASP A 335 -10.43 23.04 -9.46
CA ASP A 335 -11.79 22.79 -9.93
C ASP A 335 -11.90 21.40 -10.58
N SER A 336 -10.92 21.01 -11.37
CA SER A 336 -10.84 19.68 -11.97
C SER A 336 -10.70 18.58 -10.93
N LEU A 337 -9.75 18.73 -9.99
CA LEU A 337 -9.51 17.76 -8.90
C LEU A 337 -10.68 17.64 -7.92
N SER A 338 -11.43 18.74 -7.70
CA SER A 338 -12.57 18.79 -6.79
C SER A 338 -13.89 18.38 -7.43
N SER A 339 -13.93 18.22 -8.75
CA SER A 339 -15.17 18.02 -9.51
C SER A 339 -15.98 16.79 -9.10
N VAL A 340 -15.30 15.71 -8.65
CA VAL A 340 -15.94 14.46 -8.23
C VAL A 340 -15.77 14.25 -6.71
N ARG A 341 -14.54 14.39 -6.20
CA ARG A 341 -14.21 14.16 -4.80
C ARG A 341 -13.02 15.02 -4.39
N LYS A 342 -13.06 15.59 -3.20
CA LYS A 342 -11.91 16.26 -2.60
C LYS A 342 -11.03 15.24 -1.91
N SER A 343 -9.87 14.93 -2.50
CA SER A 343 -8.82 14.14 -1.85
C SER A 343 -8.12 14.99 -0.76
N GLY A 344 -7.45 14.33 0.20
CA GLY A 344 -6.63 15.02 1.18
C GLY A 344 -5.51 15.80 0.49
N LEU A 345 -5.29 17.04 0.90
CA LEU A 345 -4.17 17.87 0.44
C LEU A 345 -3.02 17.79 1.44
N THR A 346 -1.82 17.55 0.92
CA THR A 346 -0.59 17.52 1.72
C THR A 346 0.39 18.55 1.19
N ILE A 347 0.95 19.33 2.10
CA ILE A 347 1.93 20.38 1.81
C ILE A 347 3.22 20.09 2.59
N ALA A 348 4.34 19.99 1.89
CA ALA A 348 5.66 19.77 2.47
C ALA A 348 6.40 21.13 2.63
N VAL A 349 6.24 21.74 3.80
CA VAL A 349 6.90 23.01 4.15
C VAL A 349 8.35 22.76 4.54
N GLU A 350 8.63 21.66 5.22
CA GLU A 350 9.88 21.16 5.79
C GLU A 350 10.38 22.00 6.97
N THR A 351 10.50 23.32 6.80
CA THR A 351 10.91 24.26 7.87
C THR A 351 10.28 25.63 7.66
N ALA A 352 10.01 26.34 8.76
CA ALA A 352 9.51 27.71 8.73
C ALA A 352 10.63 28.74 8.48
N SER A 353 11.87 28.43 8.87
CA SER A 353 13.02 29.33 8.75
C SER A 353 13.46 29.55 7.30
N GLU A 354 13.48 30.79 6.85
CA GLU A 354 13.97 31.16 5.51
C GLU A 354 15.42 30.71 5.29
N LYS A 355 16.26 30.91 6.32
CA LYS A 355 17.66 30.47 6.28
C LYS A 355 17.76 28.98 6.04
N LEU A 356 17.01 28.16 6.79
CA LEU A 356 17.04 26.71 6.63
C LEU A 356 16.43 26.27 5.29
N ARG A 357 15.40 26.94 4.77
CA ARG A 357 14.90 26.65 3.42
C ARG A 357 15.98 26.83 2.36
N LYS A 358 16.86 27.86 2.51
CA LYS A 358 18.03 28.04 1.64
C LYS A 358 19.06 26.92 1.83
N VAL A 359 19.36 26.57 3.09
CA VAL A 359 20.27 25.45 3.43
C VAL A 359 19.83 24.14 2.77
N ILE A 360 18.55 23.79 2.88
CA ILE A 360 18.00 22.53 2.31
C ILE A 360 17.64 22.65 0.82
N ASN A 361 17.83 23.82 0.22
CA ASN A 361 17.44 24.17 -1.15
C ASN A 361 15.93 23.92 -1.42
N LYS A 362 15.06 24.38 -0.50
CA LYS A 362 13.60 24.31 -0.65
C LYS A 362 13.09 25.67 -1.12
N ASP A 363 12.92 25.82 -2.42
CA ASP A 363 12.51 27.07 -3.09
C ASP A 363 10.98 27.28 -2.94
N ILE A 364 10.53 27.64 -1.72
CA ILE A 364 9.17 28.08 -1.38
C ILE A 364 9.23 29.24 -0.38
N THR A 365 8.20 30.08 -0.37
CA THR A 365 8.05 31.16 0.64
C THR A 365 6.91 30.82 1.61
N ILE A 366 6.91 31.45 2.77
CA ILE A 366 5.82 31.31 3.75
C ILE A 366 4.54 31.96 3.22
N GLU A 367 4.64 33.05 2.46
CA GLU A 367 3.50 33.67 1.78
C GLU A 367 2.83 32.69 0.83
N GLU A 368 3.60 31.95 0.03
CA GLU A 368 3.05 30.91 -0.86
C GLU A 368 2.33 29.81 -0.07
N VAL A 369 2.80 29.46 1.14
CA VAL A 369 2.09 28.51 2.02
C VAL A 369 0.75 29.08 2.44
N PHE A 370 0.69 30.34 2.92
CA PHE A 370 -0.56 31.01 3.29
C PHE A 370 -1.52 31.12 2.10
N ASP A 371 -1.02 31.53 0.94
CA ASP A 371 -1.81 31.66 -0.27
C ASP A 371 -2.38 30.32 -0.72
N THR A 372 -1.59 29.27 -0.66
CA THR A 372 -2.04 27.91 -0.95
C THR A 372 -3.13 27.46 0.01
N VAL A 373 -2.99 27.72 1.32
CA VAL A 373 -4.01 27.38 2.31
C VAL A 373 -5.30 28.20 2.08
N ARG A 374 -5.18 29.51 1.86
CA ARG A 374 -6.31 30.41 1.58
C ARG A 374 -7.05 29.97 0.33
N PHE A 375 -6.32 29.67 -0.72
CA PHE A 375 -6.86 29.23 -1.99
C PHE A 375 -7.58 27.89 -1.87
N THR A 376 -7.02 26.92 -1.17
CA THR A 376 -7.70 25.63 -0.94
C THR A 376 -8.94 25.76 -0.06
N GLN A 377 -8.92 26.66 0.95
CA GLN A 377 -10.09 26.95 1.77
C GLN A 377 -11.25 27.53 0.95
N THR A 378 -10.97 28.48 0.03
CA THR A 378 -12.00 29.08 -0.83
C THR A 378 -12.64 28.07 -1.76
N HIS A 379 -11.92 27.00 -2.16
CA HIS A 379 -12.43 25.88 -2.91
C HIS A 379 -13.06 24.78 -2.03
N GLY A 380 -13.21 25.05 -0.71
CA GLY A 380 -14.00 24.25 0.23
C GLY A 380 -13.27 23.06 0.84
N TRP A 381 -11.94 23.02 0.82
CA TRP A 381 -11.19 22.09 1.67
C TRP A 381 -11.29 22.53 3.12
N LYS A 382 -11.41 21.56 4.04
CA LYS A 382 -11.51 21.81 5.50
C LYS A 382 -10.35 21.20 6.27
N HIS A 383 -9.47 20.45 5.60
CA HIS A 383 -8.37 19.75 6.22
C HIS A 383 -7.15 19.74 5.29
N ILE A 384 -6.00 20.09 5.85
CA ILE A 384 -4.69 20.06 5.18
C ILE A 384 -3.70 19.34 6.09
N LYS A 385 -2.85 18.51 5.48
CA LYS A 385 -1.70 17.90 6.16
C LYS A 385 -0.44 18.69 5.83
N LEU A 386 0.33 19.06 6.87
CA LEU A 386 1.59 19.77 6.75
C LEU A 386 2.74 18.87 7.18
N TYR A 387 3.80 18.81 6.37
CA TYR A 387 5.03 18.11 6.72
C TYR A 387 6.11 19.09 7.14
N PHE A 388 6.77 18.76 8.26
CA PHE A 388 7.96 19.42 8.77
C PHE A 388 9.03 18.39 9.09
N MET A 389 10.28 18.84 9.07
CA MET A 389 11.42 18.05 9.50
C MET A 389 12.21 18.85 10.55
N VAL A 390 12.83 18.12 11.47
CA VAL A 390 13.73 18.67 12.51
C VAL A 390 15.05 17.93 12.50
N GLY A 391 16.13 18.63 12.87
CA GLY A 391 17.48 18.06 12.91
C GLY A 391 18.30 18.33 11.66
N PHE A 392 17.94 19.31 10.85
CA PHE A 392 18.75 19.74 9.70
C PHE A 392 20.13 20.27 10.12
N PRO A 393 21.14 20.16 9.25
CA PRO A 393 22.41 20.84 9.49
C PRO A 393 22.19 22.35 9.67
N TYR A 394 22.99 22.95 10.56
CA TYR A 394 22.95 24.39 10.89
C TYR A 394 21.63 24.89 11.53
N GLU A 395 20.73 24.00 11.94
CA GLU A 395 19.47 24.28 12.62
C GLU A 395 19.73 24.75 14.06
N LYS A 396 19.10 25.87 14.44
CA LYS A 396 19.13 26.44 15.78
C LYS A 396 17.76 26.36 16.44
N ASN A 397 17.72 26.69 17.75
CA ASN A 397 16.46 26.68 18.49
C ASN A 397 15.46 27.69 17.96
N GLU A 398 15.94 28.86 17.48
CA GLU A 398 15.11 29.89 16.87
C GLU A 398 14.40 29.37 15.60
N ASP A 399 15.08 28.56 14.78
CA ASP A 399 14.50 27.96 13.58
C ASP A 399 13.37 26.97 13.94
N ILE A 400 13.48 26.31 15.11
CA ILE A 400 12.44 25.41 15.64
C ILE A 400 11.25 26.22 16.18
N ASP A 401 11.51 27.35 16.84
CA ASP A 401 10.47 28.24 17.36
C ASP A 401 9.60 28.79 16.22
N GLU A 402 10.22 29.17 15.10
CA GLU A 402 9.52 29.66 13.91
C GLU A 402 8.49 28.64 13.39
N ILE A 403 8.72 27.31 13.53
CA ILE A 403 7.73 26.31 13.17
C ILE A 403 6.48 26.44 14.06
N GLY A 404 6.68 26.55 15.38
CA GLY A 404 5.58 26.71 16.33
C GLY A 404 4.77 28.01 16.10
N GLU A 405 5.46 29.12 15.81
CA GLU A 405 4.86 30.41 15.51
C GLU A 405 4.08 30.39 14.19
N LEU A 406 4.64 29.81 13.13
CA LEU A 406 3.95 29.59 11.86
C LEU A 406 2.66 28.80 12.05
N LEU A 407 2.71 27.71 12.80
CA LEU A 407 1.55 26.88 13.08
C LEU A 407 0.48 27.67 13.85
N ASN A 408 0.87 28.45 14.88
CA ASN A 408 -0.09 29.29 15.59
C ASN A 408 -0.72 30.35 14.68
N THR A 409 0.04 30.95 13.78
CA THR A 409 -0.45 31.96 12.81
C THR A 409 -1.44 31.34 11.84
N LEU A 410 -1.11 30.16 11.25
CA LEU A 410 -2.02 29.41 10.39
C LEU A 410 -3.32 29.01 11.13
N GLY A 411 -3.19 28.53 12.36
CA GLY A 411 -4.35 28.15 13.18
C GLY A 411 -5.25 29.35 13.55
N ASN A 412 -4.68 30.53 13.68
CA ASN A 412 -5.41 31.77 13.95
C ASN A 412 -6.15 32.31 12.73
N GLU A 413 -5.46 32.37 11.58
CA GLU A 413 -6.03 32.91 10.34
C GLU A 413 -7.11 31.98 9.79
N PHE A 414 -6.88 30.66 9.83
CA PHE A 414 -7.78 29.65 9.25
C PHE A 414 -8.55 28.85 10.29
N ARG A 415 -9.29 29.52 11.18
CA ARG A 415 -10.02 28.90 12.32
C ARG A 415 -10.99 27.78 11.94
N ASN A 416 -11.53 27.82 10.73
CA ASN A 416 -12.48 26.82 10.22
C ASN A 416 -11.79 25.64 9.48
N MET A 417 -10.47 25.63 9.45
CA MET A 417 -9.69 24.53 8.89
C MET A 417 -9.04 23.70 10.02
N LYS A 418 -8.88 22.41 9.76
CA LYS A 418 -8.10 21.52 10.61
C LYS A 418 -6.75 21.25 9.92
N PHE A 419 -5.68 21.29 10.70
CA PHE A 419 -4.34 20.96 10.25
C PHE A 419 -3.83 19.73 10.97
N THR A 420 -3.38 18.71 10.22
CA THR A 420 -2.57 17.63 10.76
C THR A 420 -1.11 17.91 10.41
N VAL A 421 -0.31 18.14 11.42
CA VAL A 421 1.13 18.38 11.29
C VAL A 421 1.87 17.08 11.53
N SER A 422 2.74 16.68 10.60
CA SER A 422 3.60 15.52 10.76
C SER A 422 5.05 15.96 10.79
N ILE A 423 5.72 15.73 11.90
CA ILE A 423 7.13 16.08 12.10
C ILE A 423 7.98 14.82 11.94
N SER A 424 8.98 14.87 11.05
CA SER A 424 9.92 13.78 10.82
C SER A 424 11.33 14.20 11.23
N PRO A 425 12.09 13.35 11.95
CA PRO A 425 13.52 13.56 12.13
C PRO A 425 14.23 13.50 10.77
N PHE A 426 15.21 14.39 10.58
CA PHE A 426 16.08 14.34 9.41
C PHE A 426 17.05 13.15 9.52
N VAL A 427 17.15 12.39 8.43
CA VAL A 427 18.08 11.27 8.29
C VAL A 427 18.98 11.52 7.09
N PRO A 428 20.30 11.65 7.27
CA PRO A 428 21.26 11.77 6.16
C PRO A 428 21.25 10.50 5.32
N ARG A 429 21.03 10.63 4.02
CA ARG A 429 20.94 9.51 3.08
C ARG A 429 22.15 9.45 2.15
N PRO A 430 22.62 8.24 1.75
CA PRO A 430 23.59 8.07 0.69
C PRO A 430 23.18 8.81 -0.59
N PHE A 431 24.15 9.27 -1.34
CA PHE A 431 23.97 9.98 -2.62
C PHE A 431 23.16 11.27 -2.52
N THR A 432 23.17 11.93 -1.35
CA THR A 432 22.63 13.27 -1.18
C THR A 432 23.75 14.25 -0.82
N PRO A 433 23.60 15.57 -1.07
CA PRO A 433 24.50 16.58 -0.53
C PRO A 433 24.72 16.48 0.98
N PHE A 434 23.71 15.97 1.70
CA PHE A 434 23.76 15.82 3.16
C PHE A 434 24.25 14.44 3.64
N GLN A 435 24.84 13.63 2.79
CA GLN A 435 25.39 12.34 3.20
C GLN A 435 26.56 12.44 4.19
N TRP A 436 27.22 13.60 4.26
CA TRP A 436 28.35 13.85 5.16
C TRP A 436 27.94 14.47 6.49
N VAL A 437 26.74 15.05 6.62
CA VAL A 437 26.33 15.73 7.85
C VAL A 437 26.04 14.76 9.00
N ARG A 438 26.12 15.29 10.21
CA ARG A 438 25.72 14.59 11.43
C ARG A 438 24.20 14.38 11.47
N GLN A 439 23.75 13.28 12.01
CA GLN A 439 22.35 13.06 12.41
C GLN A 439 22.19 13.35 13.91
N ASN A 440 21.08 13.96 14.31
CA ASN A 440 20.76 14.17 15.71
C ASN A 440 20.49 12.84 16.42
N LEU A 441 20.90 12.75 17.68
CA LEU A 441 20.54 11.65 18.55
C LEU A 441 19.06 11.73 18.96
N PRO A 442 18.45 10.63 19.43
CA PRO A 442 17.04 10.60 19.80
C PRO A 442 16.65 11.71 20.78
N ASP A 443 17.42 11.91 21.87
CA ASP A 443 17.12 12.91 22.91
C ASP A 443 17.13 14.34 22.37
N GLU A 444 18.07 14.65 21.48
CA GLU A 444 18.13 15.96 20.82
C GLU A 444 16.89 16.20 19.97
N THR A 445 16.45 15.15 19.29
CA THR A 445 15.27 15.21 18.42
C THR A 445 13.98 15.33 19.22
N TYR A 446 13.83 14.56 20.32
CA TYR A 446 12.69 14.71 21.24
C TYR A 446 12.60 16.13 21.80
N SER A 447 13.74 16.70 22.25
CA SER A 447 13.79 18.08 22.76
C SER A 447 13.25 19.10 21.76
N LYS A 448 13.60 18.97 20.47
CA LYS A 448 13.09 19.84 19.39
C LYS A 448 11.59 19.68 19.17
N ILE A 449 11.12 18.44 19.12
CA ILE A 449 9.68 18.15 18.93
C ILE A 449 8.86 18.69 20.10
N ASP A 450 9.32 18.49 21.34
CA ASP A 450 8.63 18.97 22.53
C ASP A 450 8.63 20.50 22.60
N ARG A 451 9.72 21.14 22.13
CA ARG A 451 9.78 22.60 21.98
C ARG A 451 8.67 23.12 21.04
N ILE A 452 8.49 22.51 19.84
CA ILE A 452 7.39 22.86 18.94
C ILE A 452 6.03 22.68 19.62
N LYS A 453 5.79 21.52 20.26
CA LYS A 453 4.55 21.23 20.97
C LYS A 453 4.26 22.24 22.10
N SER A 454 5.31 22.72 22.79
CA SER A 454 5.17 23.69 23.86
C SER A 454 4.70 25.07 23.37
N ILE A 455 5.06 25.44 22.15
CA ILE A 455 4.71 26.70 21.51
C ILE A 455 3.31 26.69 20.91
N VAL A 456 2.91 25.55 20.30
CA VAL A 456 1.62 25.44 19.62
C VAL A 456 0.46 25.40 20.61
N LYS A 457 -0.45 26.40 20.53
CA LYS A 457 -1.59 26.56 21.46
C LYS A 457 -2.95 26.44 20.77
N ARG A 458 -3.02 25.92 19.54
CA ARG A 458 -4.23 25.92 18.73
C ARG A 458 -4.92 24.56 18.71
N LYS A 459 -6.23 24.53 19.00
CA LYS A 459 -7.04 23.30 19.01
C LYS A 459 -7.32 22.71 17.61
N ASN A 460 -7.20 23.52 16.56
CA ASN A 460 -7.38 23.09 15.17
C ASN A 460 -6.07 22.55 14.54
N ILE A 461 -5.01 22.40 15.35
CA ILE A 461 -3.74 21.81 14.95
C ILE A 461 -3.52 20.54 15.75
N ASP A 462 -3.31 19.45 15.04
CA ASP A 462 -3.00 18.13 15.57
C ASP A 462 -1.57 17.74 15.14
N ILE A 463 -0.67 17.56 16.11
CA ILE A 463 0.74 17.26 15.85
C ILE A 463 1.00 15.79 16.06
N THR A 464 1.50 15.16 15.02
CA THR A 464 2.04 13.80 15.02
C THR A 464 3.52 13.84 14.68
N TYR A 465 4.27 12.85 15.10
CA TYR A 465 5.68 12.75 14.74
C TYR A 465 6.11 11.30 14.58
N ARG A 466 7.20 11.12 13.83
CA ARG A 466 7.85 9.83 13.73
C ARG A 466 8.79 9.65 14.92
N GLU A 467 8.77 8.47 15.52
CA GLU A 467 9.62 8.15 16.67
C GLU A 467 11.11 8.37 16.37
N PRO A 468 11.81 9.23 17.17
CA PRO A 468 13.22 9.51 16.96
C PRO A 468 14.14 8.30 17.05
N THR A 469 13.82 7.31 17.89
CA THR A 469 14.58 6.05 18.00
C THR A 469 14.48 5.20 16.74
N VAL A 470 13.32 5.18 16.09
CA VAL A 470 13.11 4.52 14.80
C VAL A 470 13.97 5.20 13.72
N SER A 471 13.94 6.54 13.67
CA SER A 471 14.74 7.32 12.71
C SER A 471 16.24 7.25 12.98
N PHE A 472 16.64 7.04 14.24
CA PHE A 472 18.04 6.77 14.61
C PHE A 472 18.51 5.46 13.99
N LEU A 473 17.78 4.36 14.20
CA LEU A 473 18.14 3.06 13.63
C LEU A 473 18.12 3.08 12.09
N GLU A 474 17.16 3.78 11.51
CA GLU A 474 17.11 4.05 10.05
C GLU A 474 18.42 4.69 9.56
N GLY A 475 18.93 5.70 10.26
CA GLY A 475 20.20 6.35 9.93
C GLY A 475 21.42 5.44 10.13
N VAL A 476 21.41 4.60 11.17
CA VAL A 476 22.44 3.55 11.38
C VAL A 476 22.51 2.63 10.16
N PHE A 477 21.39 2.13 9.69
CA PHE A 477 21.36 1.22 8.55
C PHE A 477 21.66 1.94 7.23
N ALA A 478 21.12 3.12 7.01
CA ALA A 478 21.35 3.89 5.78
C ALA A 478 22.84 4.23 5.59
N ARG A 479 23.59 4.45 6.66
CA ARG A 479 25.00 4.88 6.66
C ARG A 479 25.97 3.81 7.12
N GLY A 480 25.44 2.62 7.43
CA GLY A 480 26.20 1.52 8.01
C GLY A 480 27.17 0.82 7.06
N ASP A 481 27.86 -0.12 7.61
CA ASP A 481 28.82 -0.99 6.91
C ASP A 481 28.54 -2.47 7.19
N SER A 482 29.39 -3.37 6.74
CA SER A 482 29.24 -4.81 6.91
C SER A 482 29.29 -5.30 8.37
N ASN A 483 29.74 -4.49 9.32
CA ASN A 483 29.71 -4.87 10.74
C ASN A 483 28.27 -5.04 11.24
N LEU A 484 27.32 -4.33 10.61
CA LEU A 484 25.91 -4.42 10.98
C LEU A 484 25.25 -5.76 10.63
N ASN A 485 25.84 -6.57 9.75
CA ASN A 485 25.30 -7.91 9.43
C ASN A 485 25.12 -8.77 10.69
N SER A 486 26.14 -8.79 11.57
CA SER A 486 26.08 -9.54 12.82
C SER A 486 25.03 -8.99 13.78
N LEU A 487 24.89 -7.68 13.86
CA LEU A 487 23.87 -7.03 14.68
C LEU A 487 22.45 -7.36 14.20
N ILE A 488 22.18 -7.23 12.90
CA ILE A 488 20.89 -7.54 12.29
C ILE A 488 20.54 -9.02 12.53
N MET A 489 21.52 -9.93 12.35
CA MET A 489 21.29 -11.35 12.60
C MET A 489 20.97 -11.62 14.08
N ASN A 490 21.73 -11.05 15.03
CA ASN A 490 21.51 -11.25 16.44
C ASN A 490 20.15 -10.69 16.89
N ALA A 491 19.79 -9.48 16.46
CA ALA A 491 18.49 -8.89 16.76
C ALA A 491 17.35 -9.76 16.22
N PHE A 492 17.48 -10.23 14.98
CA PHE A 492 16.53 -11.16 14.38
C PHE A 492 16.40 -12.47 15.20
N GLU A 493 17.48 -13.08 15.66
CA GLU A 493 17.45 -14.30 16.49
C GLU A 493 16.79 -14.05 17.85
N LYS A 494 16.85 -12.82 18.36
CA LYS A 494 16.19 -12.39 19.61
C LYS A 494 14.73 -12.01 19.44
N GLY A 495 14.21 -12.00 18.22
CA GLY A 495 12.79 -11.82 17.96
C GLY A 495 12.41 -10.50 17.29
N GLU A 496 13.39 -9.65 16.88
CA GLU A 496 13.09 -8.44 16.11
C GLU A 496 12.50 -8.79 14.75
N ARG A 497 11.35 -8.20 14.49
CA ARG A 497 10.55 -8.35 13.30
C ARG A 497 9.70 -7.12 13.12
N LEU A 498 9.51 -6.69 11.87
CA LEU A 498 8.62 -5.58 11.53
C LEU A 498 9.04 -4.27 12.23
N ASP A 499 10.35 -3.97 12.21
CA ASP A 499 10.93 -2.80 12.87
C ASP A 499 10.40 -1.46 12.31
N GLU A 500 9.83 -1.47 11.13
CA GLU A 500 9.14 -0.33 10.50
C GLU A 500 7.79 0.00 11.17
N TRP A 501 7.24 -0.92 11.98
CA TRP A 501 5.99 -0.77 12.71
C TRP A 501 6.26 -0.49 14.18
N SER A 502 5.85 0.67 14.67
CA SER A 502 6.15 1.15 16.01
C SER A 502 5.71 0.22 17.14
N GLU A 503 4.64 -0.54 16.94
CA GLU A 503 4.16 -1.55 17.89
C GLU A 503 5.03 -2.81 17.98
N HIS A 504 5.95 -2.99 17.06
CA HIS A 504 6.86 -4.13 17.01
C HIS A 504 8.31 -3.79 17.31
N PHE A 505 8.68 -2.52 17.21
CA PHE A 505 10.04 -1.99 17.34
C PHE A 505 10.50 -1.95 18.80
N ASP A 506 11.63 -2.59 19.14
CA ASP A 506 12.27 -2.57 20.46
C ASP A 506 13.69 -1.98 20.38
N TYR A 507 13.78 -0.66 20.61
CA TYR A 507 15.06 0.06 20.61
C TYR A 507 16.05 -0.48 21.66
N ASP A 508 15.56 -0.91 22.82
CA ASP A 508 16.41 -1.42 23.90
C ASP A 508 17.04 -2.76 23.53
N LEU A 509 16.33 -3.60 22.76
CA LEU A 509 16.89 -4.83 22.23
C LEU A 509 18.04 -4.53 21.27
N TRP A 510 17.82 -3.64 20.30
CA TRP A 510 18.86 -3.20 19.35
C TRP A 510 20.10 -2.67 20.06
N SER A 511 19.92 -1.80 21.08
CA SER A 511 21.01 -1.23 21.88
C SER A 511 21.79 -2.30 22.67
N ARG A 512 21.07 -3.27 23.26
CA ARG A 512 21.69 -4.38 24.01
C ARG A 512 22.53 -5.29 23.10
N GLU A 513 22.00 -5.66 21.94
CA GLU A 513 22.73 -6.54 21.02
C GLU A 513 23.92 -5.81 20.39
N ALA A 514 23.83 -4.52 20.09
CA ALA A 514 24.97 -3.72 19.64
C ALA A 514 26.10 -3.69 20.69
N LYS A 515 25.75 -3.45 21.96
CA LYS A 515 26.73 -3.48 23.07
C LYS A 515 27.42 -4.84 23.23
N LYS A 516 26.69 -5.95 23.10
CA LYS A 516 27.27 -7.30 23.17
C LYS A 516 28.29 -7.56 22.06
N LEU A 517 28.06 -6.98 20.89
CA LEU A 517 28.94 -7.09 19.73
C LEU A 517 30.04 -6.03 19.71
N ASN A 518 30.14 -5.17 20.73
CA ASN A 518 31.02 -4.00 20.79
C ASN A 518 30.84 -3.06 19.57
N ILE A 519 29.63 -2.91 19.09
CA ILE A 519 29.27 -1.98 18.01
C ILE A 519 28.70 -0.71 18.65
N ASP A 520 29.38 0.43 18.44
CA ASP A 520 28.86 1.74 18.82
C ASP A 520 28.01 2.29 17.67
N LEU A 521 26.69 2.31 17.85
CA LEU A 521 25.76 2.81 16.86
C LEU A 521 25.92 4.32 16.57
N ASN A 522 26.46 5.08 17.54
CA ASN A 522 26.62 6.54 17.40
C ASN A 522 27.67 6.90 16.35
N ILE A 523 28.63 6.04 16.05
CA ILE A 523 29.64 6.33 15.03
C ILE A 523 29.02 6.58 13.64
N TYR A 524 27.89 5.92 13.35
CA TYR A 524 27.16 6.11 12.10
C TYR A 524 26.41 7.45 12.06
N MET A 525 26.18 8.09 13.20
CA MET A 525 25.53 9.39 13.31
C MET A 525 26.48 10.55 13.14
N ASN A 526 27.78 10.32 13.31
CA ASN A 526 28.78 11.38 13.25
C ASN A 526 28.90 12.01 11.87
N GLU A 527 29.32 13.28 11.87
CA GLU A 527 29.73 13.97 10.66
C GLU A 527 30.90 13.25 10.00
N LYS A 528 30.92 13.22 8.66
CA LYS A 528 32.00 12.68 7.84
C LYS A 528 32.67 13.82 7.07
N LYS A 529 33.96 13.72 6.82
CA LYS A 529 34.67 14.67 5.98
C LYS A 529 34.40 14.39 4.51
N LEU A 530 34.50 15.41 3.66
CA LEU A 530 34.40 15.25 2.19
C LEU A 530 35.47 14.31 1.62
N SER A 531 36.63 14.23 2.32
CA SER A 531 37.76 13.35 1.96
C SER A 531 37.58 11.89 2.42
N ASP A 532 36.58 11.60 3.25
CA ASP A 532 36.38 10.24 3.75
C ASP A 532 35.79 9.34 2.66
N ASP A 533 36.24 8.09 2.64
CA ASP A 533 35.63 7.03 1.83
C ASP A 533 34.33 6.59 2.50
N LEU A 534 33.24 6.67 1.73
CA LEU A 534 31.92 6.27 2.21
C LEU A 534 31.64 4.81 1.84
N SER A 535 30.91 4.10 2.67
CA SER A 535 30.55 2.69 2.50
C SER A 535 29.90 2.37 1.15
N TRP A 536 29.32 3.36 0.50
CA TRP A 536 28.63 3.23 -0.79
C TRP A 536 29.37 3.86 -1.97
N ASP A 537 30.60 4.35 -1.80
CA ASP A 537 31.35 5.06 -2.86
C ASP A 537 31.72 4.18 -4.07
N PHE A 538 31.70 2.85 -3.91
CA PHE A 538 31.85 1.92 -5.03
C PHE A 538 30.63 1.89 -5.98
N ILE A 539 29.48 2.44 -5.57
CA ILE A 539 28.32 2.60 -6.44
C ILE A 539 28.42 3.95 -7.15
N LYS A 540 28.28 3.94 -8.47
CA LYS A 540 28.37 5.14 -9.31
C LYS A 540 26.97 5.48 -9.84
N THR A 541 26.35 6.50 -9.26
CA THR A 541 25.07 7.03 -9.74
C THR A 541 25.27 7.98 -10.91
N LYS A 542 24.17 8.35 -11.59
CA LYS A 542 24.24 9.36 -12.66
C LYS A 542 24.57 10.76 -12.16
N VAL A 543 24.31 11.05 -10.90
CA VAL A 543 24.73 12.31 -10.26
C VAL A 543 26.16 12.16 -9.75
N SER A 544 27.03 13.06 -10.14
CA SER A 544 28.45 13.01 -9.76
C SER A 544 28.68 13.37 -8.27
N LYS A 545 29.65 12.72 -7.61
CA LYS A 545 30.08 13.05 -6.24
C LYS A 545 30.49 14.53 -6.13
N SER A 546 31.18 15.04 -7.13
CA SER A 546 31.59 16.47 -7.18
C SER A 546 30.41 17.46 -7.22
N PHE A 547 29.26 17.07 -7.79
CA PHE A 547 28.03 17.87 -7.68
C PHE A 547 27.50 17.86 -6.26
N LEU A 548 27.45 16.71 -5.61
CA LEU A 548 26.97 16.58 -4.21
C LEU A 548 27.85 17.39 -3.26
N GLU A 549 29.16 17.39 -3.47
CA GLU A 549 30.15 18.20 -2.70
C GLU A 549 29.91 19.70 -2.89
N ARG A 550 29.71 20.16 -4.13
CA ARG A 550 29.39 21.59 -4.40
C ARG A 550 28.08 22.01 -3.73
N GLU A 551 27.06 21.16 -3.77
CA GLU A 551 25.77 21.42 -3.11
C GLU A 551 25.88 21.40 -1.57
N PHE A 552 26.75 20.55 -1.02
CA PHE A 552 27.07 20.57 0.41
C PHE A 552 27.69 21.91 0.82
N LEU A 553 28.72 22.37 0.09
CA LEU A 553 29.37 23.66 0.36
C LEU A 553 28.42 24.87 0.15
N ALA A 554 27.54 24.78 -0.85
CA ALA A 554 26.51 25.81 -1.05
C ALA A 554 25.50 25.84 0.12
N ALA A 555 25.23 24.70 0.76
CA ALA A 555 24.38 24.63 1.95
C ALA A 555 25.01 25.33 3.14
N GLU A 556 26.31 25.20 3.36
CA GLU A 556 27.04 25.90 4.44
C GLU A 556 26.90 27.42 4.34
N ASN A 557 26.88 27.97 3.14
CA ASN A 557 26.72 29.37 2.85
C ASN A 557 25.24 29.82 2.72
N ALA A 558 24.28 28.92 2.93
CA ALA A 558 22.85 29.11 2.67
C ALA A 558 22.55 29.65 1.26
N GLU A 559 23.33 29.23 0.28
CA GLU A 559 23.15 29.54 -1.13
C GLU A 559 22.12 28.62 -1.76
N THR A 560 21.31 29.14 -2.70
CA THR A 560 20.30 28.38 -3.42
C THR A 560 20.76 27.98 -4.80
N THR A 561 20.39 26.75 -5.21
CA THR A 561 20.60 26.23 -6.55
C THR A 561 19.26 26.17 -7.27
N PHE A 562 19.18 26.80 -8.43
CA PHE A 562 17.96 26.89 -9.21
C PHE A 562 17.64 25.57 -9.95
N ASP A 563 16.36 25.38 -10.30
CA ASP A 563 15.93 24.28 -11.17
C ASP A 563 16.55 24.44 -12.55
N CYS A 564 17.33 23.46 -12.98
CA CYS A 564 18.05 23.47 -14.26
C CYS A 564 17.12 23.50 -15.49
N ARG A 565 15.84 23.11 -15.35
CA ARG A 565 14.86 23.18 -16.45
C ARG A 565 14.39 24.61 -16.70
N SER A 566 14.37 25.44 -15.66
CA SER A 566 13.93 26.84 -15.75
C SER A 566 15.05 27.81 -16.04
N PHE A 567 16.30 27.42 -15.74
CA PHE A 567 17.47 28.32 -15.82
C PHE A 567 18.64 27.63 -16.57
N LYS A 568 19.83 27.76 -16.00
CA LYS A 568 21.06 27.19 -16.52
C LYS A 568 21.33 25.80 -15.94
N CYS A 569 21.92 24.91 -16.75
CA CYS A 569 22.33 23.60 -16.29
C CYS A 569 23.24 23.70 -15.05
N THR A 570 22.96 22.86 -14.03
CA THR A 570 23.72 22.79 -12.76
C THR A 570 24.92 21.85 -12.83
N SER A 571 25.17 21.23 -13.98
CA SER A 571 26.30 20.29 -14.20
C SER A 571 26.32 19.14 -13.18
N CYS A 572 25.15 18.55 -12.89
CA CYS A 572 25.06 17.41 -11.97
C CYS A 572 25.58 16.06 -12.54
N GLY A 573 25.85 16.00 -13.85
CA GLY A 573 26.34 14.79 -14.52
C GLY A 573 25.26 13.85 -15.07
N ALA A 574 23.98 14.02 -14.67
CA ALA A 574 22.95 13.03 -14.99
C ALA A 574 22.44 13.04 -16.43
N CYS A 575 22.57 14.16 -17.13
CA CYS A 575 22.11 14.32 -18.51
C CYS A 575 23.29 14.22 -19.49
N TYR A 576 23.26 13.27 -20.37
CA TYR A 576 24.18 13.20 -21.50
C TYR A 576 23.59 13.98 -22.69
N GLY A 577 24.00 15.26 -22.85
CA GLY A 577 23.89 16.02 -24.12
C GLY A 577 22.51 16.27 -24.74
N GLU A 578 21.62 15.32 -24.71
CA GLU A 578 20.38 15.35 -25.50
C GLU A 578 19.15 15.99 -24.79
N ILE A 579 19.16 16.11 -23.47
CA ILE A 579 18.01 16.62 -22.70
C ILE A 579 18.14 18.11 -22.35
N ALA A 580 19.35 18.66 -22.38
CA ALA A 580 19.62 20.07 -22.06
C ALA A 580 19.12 21.09 -23.13
N GLY A 581 18.62 20.62 -24.28
CA GLY A 581 18.20 21.43 -25.42
C GLY A 581 16.70 21.69 -25.55
N GLU A 582 15.81 21.02 -24.81
CA GLU A 582 14.35 21.19 -24.96
C GLU A 582 13.80 22.27 -24.04
N LYS A 583 13.52 23.39 -24.66
CA LYS A 583 12.70 24.56 -24.28
C LYS A 583 12.55 24.90 -22.80
N LYS A 584 13.09 26.08 -22.46
CA LYS A 584 12.77 26.83 -21.25
C LYS A 584 11.27 26.79 -20.97
N ILE A 585 10.90 26.25 -19.82
CA ILE A 585 9.54 26.45 -19.26
C ILE A 585 9.42 27.93 -18.97
N SER A 586 8.58 28.63 -19.71
CA SER A 586 8.25 30.01 -19.36
C SER A 586 7.56 29.96 -17.99
N LYS A 587 8.15 30.60 -17.00
CA LYS A 587 7.42 30.97 -15.78
C LYS A 587 6.32 31.95 -16.21
N ASN A 588 5.17 31.45 -16.56
CA ASN A 588 3.97 32.24 -16.48
C ASN A 588 3.68 32.35 -14.98
N SER A 589 4.25 33.38 -14.37
CA SER A 589 3.85 33.91 -13.10
C SER A 589 2.40 34.39 -13.19
N VAL A 590 1.46 33.45 -12.97
CA VAL A 590 0.02 33.77 -12.92
C VAL A 590 -0.36 34.12 -11.48
N LEU A 591 0.48 34.89 -10.79
CA LEU A 591 0.11 35.45 -9.48
C LEU A 591 -0.41 36.89 -9.54
N HIS A 592 -0.79 37.43 -10.73
CA HIS A 592 -1.45 38.73 -10.81
C HIS A 592 -2.56 38.73 -11.85
N LYS A 593 -3.71 38.22 -11.48
CA LYS A 593 -5.03 38.75 -11.86
C LYS A 593 -6.01 38.48 -10.74
N GLN A 594 -5.99 39.35 -9.74
CA GLN A 594 -7.20 39.72 -9.02
C GLN A 594 -8.14 40.34 -10.04
N ASN A 595 -9.17 39.64 -10.42
CA ASN A 595 -10.44 40.28 -10.85
C ASN A 595 -11.54 39.24 -10.96
N ASP A 596 -12.63 39.51 -10.25
CA ASP A 596 -14.01 39.07 -10.46
C ASP A 596 -14.28 37.55 -10.46
N PHE A 597 -14.26 36.99 -9.25
CA PHE A 597 -14.93 35.73 -8.99
C PHE A 597 -16.42 35.89 -8.69
N GLN A 598 -17.23 36.00 -9.70
CA GLN A 598 -18.63 35.58 -9.60
C GLN A 598 -18.62 34.05 -9.45
N ARG A 599 -19.17 33.57 -8.33
CA ARG A 599 -19.45 32.14 -8.11
C ARG A 599 -20.24 31.60 -9.30
N ARG A 600 -19.58 30.97 -10.25
CA ARG A 600 -20.23 30.07 -11.20
C ARG A 600 -20.63 28.83 -10.40
N LYS A 601 -21.88 28.77 -9.94
CA LYS A 601 -22.51 27.54 -9.51
C LYS A 601 -22.20 26.49 -10.57
N ALA A 602 -21.55 25.39 -10.18
CA ALA A 602 -21.39 24.24 -11.03
C ALA A 602 -22.76 23.96 -11.65
N LYS A 603 -22.84 24.02 -12.97
CA LYS A 603 -24.06 23.62 -13.67
C LYS A 603 -24.29 22.18 -13.28
N LYS A 604 -25.36 21.93 -12.48
CA LYS A 604 -25.93 20.60 -12.39
C LYS A 604 -26.08 20.10 -13.83
N ILE A 605 -25.36 19.05 -14.16
CA ILE A 605 -25.69 18.28 -15.36
C ILE A 605 -27.13 17.83 -15.12
N VAL A 606 -28.05 18.44 -15.86
CA VAL A 606 -29.47 18.04 -15.85
C VAL A 606 -29.43 16.63 -16.42
N SER A 607 -29.52 15.62 -15.56
CA SER A 607 -29.76 14.25 -16.00
C SER A 607 -31.11 14.29 -16.73
N LEU A 608 -31.13 14.02 -18.03
CA LEU A 608 -32.30 13.48 -18.68
C LEU A 608 -32.85 12.42 -17.73
N GLN A 609 -34.15 12.43 -17.45
CA GLN A 609 -34.80 11.41 -16.63
C GLN A 609 -34.60 10.06 -17.32
N THR A 610 -33.49 9.41 -17.09
CA THR A 610 -33.28 8.03 -17.50
C THR A 610 -34.12 7.14 -16.60
N GLN A 611 -34.83 6.21 -17.20
CA GLN A 611 -35.64 5.22 -16.48
C GLN A 611 -34.67 4.42 -15.60
N ARG A 612 -34.89 4.42 -14.29
CA ARG A 612 -34.08 3.63 -13.34
C ARG A 612 -34.72 2.28 -13.12
N THR A 613 -33.88 1.27 -13.02
CA THR A 613 -34.29 -0.10 -12.72
C THR A 613 -33.58 -0.59 -11.48
N ASN A 614 -34.34 -1.08 -10.50
CA ASN A 614 -33.79 -1.70 -9.30
C ASN A 614 -33.69 -3.21 -9.54
N ILE A 615 -32.50 -3.78 -9.35
CA ILE A 615 -32.19 -5.18 -9.62
C ILE A 615 -31.80 -5.88 -8.32
N PHE A 616 -32.50 -6.93 -7.96
CA PHE A 616 -32.11 -7.86 -6.92
C PHE A 616 -31.20 -8.93 -7.52
N LEU A 617 -30.08 -9.23 -6.85
CA LEU A 617 -29.07 -10.20 -7.28
C LEU A 617 -28.73 -11.17 -6.16
N LEU A 618 -28.62 -12.45 -6.51
CA LEU A 618 -28.05 -13.49 -5.63
C LEU A 618 -26.69 -13.93 -6.15
N TYR A 619 -25.77 -14.14 -5.19
CA TYR A 619 -24.43 -14.61 -5.50
C TYR A 619 -23.89 -15.50 -4.37
N SER A 620 -22.84 -16.27 -4.69
CA SER A 620 -22.18 -17.20 -3.75
C SER A 620 -20.71 -16.80 -3.58
N PHE A 621 -20.16 -17.18 -2.41
CA PHE A 621 -18.72 -17.17 -2.14
C PHE A 621 -18.24 -18.59 -1.92
N GLY A 622 -17.22 -19.01 -2.68
CA GLY A 622 -16.51 -20.26 -2.45
C GLY A 622 -15.78 -20.28 -1.09
N ILE A 623 -15.37 -21.48 -0.69
CA ILE A 623 -14.67 -21.68 0.58
C ILE A 623 -13.35 -20.89 0.68
N GLU A 624 -12.71 -20.63 -0.43
CA GLU A 624 -11.50 -19.82 -0.52
C GLU A 624 -11.67 -18.37 -0.05
N TYR A 625 -12.91 -17.86 -0.06
CA TYR A 625 -13.27 -16.51 0.39
C TYR A 625 -13.89 -16.46 1.79
N GLN A 626 -13.86 -17.58 2.53
CA GLN A 626 -14.46 -17.65 3.87
C GLN A 626 -13.89 -16.60 4.85
N TYR A 627 -12.65 -16.19 4.67
CA TYR A 627 -11.93 -15.25 5.53
C TYR A 627 -12.25 -13.77 5.26
N LEU A 628 -13.09 -13.46 4.25
CA LEU A 628 -13.49 -12.09 3.96
C LEU A 628 -14.39 -11.52 5.06
N SER A 629 -14.01 -10.38 5.60
CA SER A 629 -14.91 -9.57 6.43
C SER A 629 -16.02 -8.96 5.56
N HIS A 630 -17.14 -8.58 6.18
CA HIS A 630 -18.23 -7.93 5.46
C HIS A 630 -17.82 -6.63 4.75
N LEU A 631 -16.94 -5.82 5.37
CA LEU A 631 -16.41 -4.61 4.73
C LEU A 631 -15.51 -4.92 3.52
N ALA A 632 -14.73 -5.98 3.61
CA ALA A 632 -13.92 -6.45 2.48
C ALA A 632 -14.83 -6.89 1.32
N ILE A 633 -15.92 -7.61 1.61
CA ILE A 633 -16.93 -8.00 0.61
C ILE A 633 -17.54 -6.78 -0.06
N ILE A 634 -17.98 -5.78 0.72
CA ILE A 634 -18.52 -4.52 0.18
C ILE A 634 -17.55 -3.85 -0.79
N ASN A 635 -16.29 -3.71 -0.41
CA ASN A 635 -15.28 -3.07 -1.26
C ASN A 635 -15.03 -3.90 -2.53
N PHE A 636 -14.92 -5.21 -2.37
CA PHE A 636 -14.66 -6.12 -3.47
C PHE A 636 -15.82 -6.18 -4.48
N VAL A 637 -17.07 -6.25 -4.01
CA VAL A 637 -18.26 -6.19 -4.85
C VAL A 637 -18.36 -4.84 -5.57
N ASN A 638 -18.14 -3.73 -4.85
CA ASN A 638 -18.13 -2.40 -5.48
C ASN A 638 -17.07 -2.26 -6.58
N SER A 639 -15.87 -2.77 -6.39
CA SER A 639 -14.83 -2.72 -7.42
C SER A 639 -15.17 -3.65 -8.59
N GLY A 640 -15.74 -4.83 -8.33
CA GLY A 640 -16.22 -5.75 -9.35
C GLY A 640 -17.27 -5.13 -10.26
N LEU A 641 -18.29 -4.54 -9.66
CA LEU A 641 -19.35 -3.86 -10.42
C LEU A 641 -18.82 -2.70 -11.27
N ARG A 642 -17.84 -1.91 -10.77
CA ARG A 642 -17.22 -0.83 -11.57
C ARG A 642 -16.40 -1.34 -12.77
N ARG A 643 -15.97 -2.59 -12.77
CA ARG A 643 -15.30 -3.22 -13.93
C ARG A 643 -16.26 -3.60 -15.05
N THR A 644 -17.57 -3.64 -14.79
CA THR A 644 -18.57 -3.86 -15.82
C THR A 644 -18.82 -2.59 -16.65
N ASN A 645 -19.50 -2.74 -17.79
CA ASN A 645 -19.97 -1.62 -18.59
C ASN A 645 -21.37 -1.13 -18.17
N LEU A 646 -21.91 -1.65 -17.06
CA LEU A 646 -23.23 -1.25 -16.55
C LEU A 646 -23.21 0.20 -16.06
N GLU A 647 -24.27 0.91 -16.34
CA GLU A 647 -24.48 2.28 -15.86
C GLU A 647 -25.25 2.26 -14.53
N PHE A 648 -24.56 2.59 -13.44
CA PHE A 648 -25.14 2.56 -12.09
C PHE A 648 -25.67 3.94 -11.70
N ALA A 649 -26.75 3.95 -10.93
CA ALA A 649 -27.18 5.14 -10.22
C ALA A 649 -26.30 5.39 -9.01
N TYR A 650 -25.98 6.65 -8.73
CA TYR A 650 -25.11 7.07 -7.63
C TYR A 650 -25.88 7.85 -6.55
N THR A 651 -25.39 7.79 -5.31
CA THR A 651 -25.86 8.64 -4.23
C THR A 651 -25.51 10.11 -4.51
N GLN A 652 -26.36 11.03 -4.02
CA GLN A 652 -26.08 12.46 -4.10
C GLN A 652 -25.25 12.90 -2.89
N GLY A 653 -24.17 13.65 -3.10
CA GLY A 653 -23.32 14.16 -2.04
C GLY A 653 -21.87 14.32 -2.46
N PHE A 654 -20.99 14.70 -1.51
CA PHE A 654 -19.57 14.97 -1.78
C PHE A 654 -18.74 13.74 -2.14
N ASN A 655 -19.25 12.54 -1.86
CA ASN A 655 -18.60 11.27 -2.19
C ASN A 655 -19.63 10.34 -2.84
N PRO A 656 -19.91 10.48 -4.14
CA PRO A 656 -20.87 9.62 -4.83
C PRO A 656 -20.49 8.15 -4.70
N ARG A 657 -21.46 7.30 -4.33
CA ARG A 657 -21.30 5.83 -4.26
C ARG A 657 -22.37 5.19 -5.12
N ILE A 658 -22.06 4.06 -5.72
CA ILE A 658 -23.09 3.25 -6.40
C ILE A 658 -24.20 2.98 -5.38
N LYS A 659 -25.46 3.13 -5.79
CA LYS A 659 -26.61 2.79 -4.95
C LYS A 659 -26.73 1.28 -4.87
N ILE A 660 -26.24 0.72 -3.77
CA ILE A 660 -26.30 -0.71 -3.47
C ILE A 660 -26.86 -0.90 -2.05
N VAL A 661 -27.75 -1.85 -1.91
CA VAL A 661 -28.22 -2.37 -0.62
C VAL A 661 -27.60 -3.76 -0.47
N TYR A 662 -26.94 -4.00 0.64
CA TYR A 662 -26.34 -5.30 0.97
C TYR A 662 -27.24 -6.08 1.92
N GLY A 663 -27.20 -7.40 1.79
CA GLY A 663 -27.85 -8.31 2.75
C GLY A 663 -27.21 -8.29 4.13
N VAL A 664 -27.60 -9.27 4.94
CA VAL A 664 -27.14 -9.41 6.34
C VAL A 664 -25.61 -9.57 6.41
N PRO A 665 -24.88 -8.82 7.27
CA PRO A 665 -23.44 -8.93 7.41
C PRO A 665 -22.96 -10.37 7.65
N LYS A 666 -21.94 -10.79 6.86
CA LYS A 666 -21.35 -12.13 6.99
C LYS A 666 -20.21 -12.09 8.02
N PRO A 667 -20.20 -13.02 9.00
CA PRO A 667 -19.04 -13.23 9.86
C PRO A 667 -17.82 -13.74 9.07
N VAL A 668 -16.62 -13.54 9.60
CA VAL A 668 -15.38 -14.15 9.10
C VAL A 668 -15.40 -15.67 9.39
N ASN A 669 -14.62 -16.45 8.65
CA ASN A 669 -14.48 -17.91 8.74
C ASN A 669 -15.73 -18.70 8.26
N ILE A 670 -16.60 -18.05 7.49
CA ILE A 670 -17.81 -18.67 6.92
C ILE A 670 -17.80 -18.41 5.41
N TYR A 671 -18.05 -19.44 4.61
CA TYR A 671 -18.36 -19.25 3.18
C TYR A 671 -19.88 -19.16 2.99
N SER A 672 -20.35 -18.87 1.79
CA SER A 672 -21.77 -18.68 1.57
C SER A 672 -22.21 -19.21 0.21
N GLN A 673 -23.25 -20.05 0.22
CA GLN A 673 -23.89 -20.51 -1.01
C GLN A 673 -24.87 -19.46 -1.56
N MET A 674 -25.32 -18.55 -0.70
CA MET A 674 -26.26 -17.51 -1.09
C MET A 674 -26.00 -16.23 -0.30
N GLU A 675 -25.68 -15.17 -1.01
CA GLU A 675 -25.64 -13.77 -0.55
C GLU A 675 -26.50 -12.94 -1.48
N MET A 676 -26.88 -11.72 -1.06
CA MET A 676 -27.77 -10.88 -1.82
C MET A 676 -27.34 -9.43 -1.84
N ILE A 677 -27.58 -8.76 -2.97
CA ILE A 677 -27.51 -7.30 -3.11
C ILE A 677 -28.66 -6.79 -3.94
N GLU A 678 -29.03 -5.53 -3.73
CA GLU A 678 -29.87 -4.77 -4.65
C GLU A 678 -29.07 -3.63 -5.23
N ILE A 679 -29.05 -3.50 -6.55
CA ILE A 679 -28.35 -2.44 -7.28
C ILE A 679 -29.36 -1.61 -8.08
N MET A 680 -29.07 -0.33 -8.26
CA MET A 680 -29.88 0.54 -9.10
C MET A 680 -29.11 0.91 -10.37
N LEU A 681 -29.67 0.56 -11.53
CA LEU A 681 -29.14 0.90 -12.84
C LEU A 681 -29.79 2.14 -13.41
N GLU A 682 -29.06 2.95 -14.20
CA GLU A 682 -29.59 3.94 -15.12
C GLU A 682 -29.90 3.21 -16.44
N GLY A 683 -31.18 2.93 -16.71
CA GLY A 683 -31.64 2.14 -17.85
C GLY A 683 -32.21 0.79 -17.44
N LYS A 684 -32.41 -0.10 -18.43
CA LYS A 684 -32.95 -1.46 -18.25
C LYS A 684 -31.81 -2.48 -18.10
N ALA A 685 -32.06 -3.57 -17.36
CA ALA A 685 -31.20 -4.72 -17.38
C ALA A 685 -31.23 -5.41 -18.75
N ASN A 686 -30.10 -5.92 -19.20
CA ASN A 686 -30.00 -6.75 -20.39
C ASN A 686 -30.06 -8.24 -20.04
N GLU A 687 -30.35 -9.08 -20.99
CA GLU A 687 -30.44 -10.52 -20.79
C GLU A 687 -29.09 -11.16 -20.38
N ASN A 688 -27.97 -10.50 -20.72
CA ASN A 688 -26.60 -10.97 -20.43
C ASN A 688 -26.03 -10.40 -19.12
N LEU A 689 -26.87 -9.79 -18.26
CA LEU A 689 -26.45 -9.12 -17.03
C LEU A 689 -25.55 -10.01 -16.15
N LEU A 690 -25.93 -11.24 -15.89
CA LEU A 690 -25.17 -12.17 -15.05
C LEU A 690 -23.83 -12.54 -15.68
N GLU A 691 -23.79 -12.73 -16.99
CA GLU A 691 -22.55 -13.06 -17.70
C GLU A 691 -21.56 -11.88 -17.63
N GLU A 692 -22.04 -10.67 -17.84
CA GLU A 692 -21.24 -9.46 -17.76
C GLU A 692 -20.69 -9.25 -16.33
N ILE A 693 -21.55 -9.41 -15.31
CA ILE A 693 -21.11 -9.30 -13.93
C ILE A 693 -20.07 -10.39 -13.61
N ASN A 694 -20.35 -11.65 -13.94
CA ASN A 694 -19.44 -12.76 -13.60
C ASN A 694 -18.05 -12.64 -14.25
N LYS A 695 -17.93 -12.03 -15.44
CA LYS A 695 -16.64 -11.74 -16.08
C LYS A 695 -15.78 -10.75 -15.26
N ALA A 696 -16.42 -9.93 -14.44
CA ALA A 696 -15.76 -8.91 -13.63
C ALA A 696 -15.33 -9.41 -12.24
N PHE A 697 -15.57 -10.69 -11.92
CA PHE A 697 -15.20 -11.29 -10.65
C PHE A 697 -14.26 -12.48 -10.82
N PRO A 698 -13.41 -12.82 -9.83
CA PRO A 698 -12.60 -14.02 -9.88
C PRO A 698 -13.44 -15.27 -9.71
N LYS A 699 -12.89 -16.42 -10.13
CA LYS A 699 -13.50 -17.72 -9.89
C LYS A 699 -13.76 -17.93 -8.39
N GLY A 700 -14.92 -18.45 -8.05
CA GLY A 700 -15.34 -18.65 -6.66
C GLY A 700 -16.26 -17.59 -6.10
N ILE A 701 -16.49 -16.51 -6.86
CA ILE A 701 -17.60 -15.58 -6.62
C ILE A 701 -18.51 -15.64 -7.85
N HIS A 702 -19.74 -16.07 -7.65
CA HIS A 702 -20.64 -16.35 -8.77
C HIS A 702 -22.03 -15.80 -8.55
N PHE A 703 -22.46 -14.90 -9.44
CA PHE A 703 -23.80 -14.38 -9.51
C PHE A 703 -24.66 -15.33 -10.35
N PHE A 704 -25.72 -15.89 -9.76
CA PHE A 704 -26.50 -16.95 -10.36
C PHE A 704 -27.99 -16.64 -10.55
N TYR A 705 -28.47 -15.51 -10.01
CA TYR A 705 -29.86 -15.11 -10.13
C TYR A 705 -29.99 -13.59 -10.13
N PHE A 706 -30.91 -13.06 -10.94
CA PHE A 706 -31.33 -11.68 -10.85
C PHE A 706 -32.85 -11.54 -11.07
N LYS A 707 -33.43 -10.47 -10.52
CA LYS A 707 -34.83 -10.11 -10.69
C LYS A 707 -34.96 -8.58 -10.74
N GLU A 708 -35.67 -8.08 -11.73
CA GLU A 708 -36.07 -6.66 -11.75
C GLU A 708 -37.22 -6.43 -10.77
N LEU A 709 -37.04 -5.44 -9.90
CA LEU A 709 -38.06 -5.06 -8.92
C LEU A 709 -39.04 -4.05 -9.54
N LYS A 710 -40.35 -4.28 -9.30
CA LYS A 710 -41.45 -3.48 -9.89
C LYS A 710 -41.43 -2.01 -9.48
N SER A 711 -40.70 -1.64 -8.46
CA SER A 711 -40.66 -0.28 -7.93
C SER A 711 -39.33 -0.02 -7.22
N GLU A 712 -38.83 1.24 -7.31
CA GLU A 712 -37.65 1.67 -6.53
C GLU A 712 -37.83 1.55 -5.01
N LYS A 713 -39.06 1.53 -4.53
CA LYS A 713 -39.39 1.40 -3.09
C LYS A 713 -39.54 -0.03 -2.63
N MET A 714 -39.56 -1.02 -3.54
CA MET A 714 -39.65 -2.42 -3.18
C MET A 714 -38.23 -2.97 -2.90
N SER A 715 -38.01 -3.54 -1.71
CA SER A 715 -36.78 -4.22 -1.35
C SER A 715 -37.10 -5.63 -0.87
N ILE A 716 -36.51 -6.64 -1.49
CA ILE A 716 -36.54 -8.03 -1.05
C ILE A 716 -35.68 -8.19 0.19
N ILE A 717 -34.49 -7.55 0.20
CA ILE A 717 -33.54 -7.59 1.32
C ILE A 717 -34.19 -7.13 2.62
N ALA A 718 -35.01 -6.07 2.59
CA ALA A 718 -35.68 -5.54 3.76
C ALA A 718 -36.71 -6.52 4.38
N ARG A 719 -37.18 -7.50 3.60
CA ARG A 719 -38.15 -8.52 4.04
C ARG A 719 -37.48 -9.75 4.64
N VAL A 720 -36.20 -9.97 4.31
CA VAL A 720 -35.45 -11.15 4.80
C VAL A 720 -35.33 -11.12 6.31
N ASN A 721 -35.83 -12.17 6.96
CA ASN A 721 -35.81 -12.27 8.40
C ASN A 721 -35.40 -13.64 8.93
N ARG A 722 -34.92 -14.54 8.06
CA ARG A 722 -34.43 -15.89 8.39
C ARG A 722 -33.17 -16.22 7.61
N LEU A 723 -32.33 -17.06 8.22
CA LEU A 723 -31.10 -17.58 7.65
C LEU A 723 -30.90 -19.02 8.08
N ASN A 724 -30.65 -19.92 7.14
CA ASN A 724 -30.13 -21.26 7.44
C ASN A 724 -28.61 -21.23 7.43
N MET A 725 -27.99 -21.62 8.55
CA MET A 725 -26.55 -21.79 8.68
C MET A 725 -26.22 -23.27 8.94
N VAL A 726 -25.23 -23.80 8.22
CA VAL A 726 -24.83 -25.19 8.30
C VAL A 726 -23.43 -25.34 8.83
N PHE A 727 -23.26 -26.23 9.80
CA PHE A 727 -21.99 -26.65 10.38
C PHE A 727 -21.72 -28.08 9.92
N LEU A 728 -20.60 -28.30 9.21
CA LEU A 728 -20.18 -29.64 8.78
C LEU A 728 -19.41 -30.31 9.92
N THR A 729 -20.14 -30.89 10.82
CA THR A 729 -19.65 -31.62 11.99
C THR A 729 -20.65 -32.71 12.40
N GLU A 730 -20.15 -33.75 13.03
CA GLU A 730 -21.01 -34.73 13.70
C GLU A 730 -21.46 -34.18 15.05
N ALA A 731 -22.75 -34.29 15.31
CA ALA A 731 -23.30 -33.92 16.61
C ALA A 731 -23.12 -35.10 17.58
N ASP A 732 -22.29 -34.91 18.60
CA ASP A 732 -22.18 -35.86 19.72
C ASP A 732 -23.39 -35.75 20.67
N ASP A 733 -23.49 -36.70 21.57
CA ASP A 733 -24.61 -36.76 22.52
C ASP A 733 -24.65 -35.54 23.47
N LYS A 734 -23.48 -34.94 23.73
CA LYS A 734 -23.33 -33.73 24.56
C LYS A 734 -23.92 -32.52 23.85
N MET A 735 -23.62 -32.33 22.60
CA MET A 735 -24.18 -31.25 21.78
C MET A 735 -25.70 -31.43 21.62
N ARG A 736 -26.16 -32.62 21.32
CA ARG A 736 -27.61 -32.90 21.20
C ARG A 736 -28.36 -32.54 22.47
N LYS A 737 -27.90 -33.03 23.62
CA LYS A 737 -28.49 -32.73 24.92
C LYS A 737 -28.47 -31.22 25.23
N ARG A 738 -27.41 -30.52 24.90
CA ARG A 738 -27.30 -29.07 25.08
C ARG A 738 -28.31 -28.30 24.23
N VAL A 739 -28.44 -28.69 22.97
CA VAL A 739 -29.39 -28.08 22.03
C VAL A 739 -30.82 -28.35 22.49
N ASP A 740 -31.16 -29.59 22.92
CA ASP A 740 -32.47 -29.94 23.44
C ASP A 740 -32.82 -29.11 24.69
N ASP A 741 -31.85 -28.96 25.61
CA ASP A 741 -32.02 -28.09 26.81
C ASP A 741 -32.21 -26.62 26.39
N PHE A 742 -31.46 -26.11 25.42
CA PHE A 742 -31.59 -24.76 24.90
C PHE A 742 -32.97 -24.54 24.23
N LEU A 743 -33.41 -25.44 23.39
CA LEU A 743 -34.68 -25.35 22.67
C LEU A 743 -35.92 -25.50 23.59
N SER A 744 -35.79 -26.26 24.66
CA SER A 744 -36.86 -26.43 25.64
C SER A 744 -37.14 -25.21 26.49
N LYS A 745 -36.19 -24.29 26.62
CA LYS A 745 -36.32 -23.07 27.42
C LYS A 745 -37.08 -21.99 26.65
N LYS A 746 -37.90 -21.22 27.35
CA LYS A 746 -38.53 -20.02 26.78
C LYS A 746 -37.55 -18.85 26.65
N GLU A 747 -36.52 -18.83 27.52
CA GLU A 747 -35.55 -17.75 27.61
C GLU A 747 -34.16 -18.33 27.87
N HIS A 748 -33.14 -17.73 27.20
CA HIS A 748 -31.74 -17.98 27.47
C HIS A 748 -31.04 -16.63 27.43
N ILE A 749 -30.77 -16.08 28.61
CA ILE A 749 -30.21 -14.72 28.78
C ILE A 749 -28.70 -14.81 28.80
N ILE A 750 -28.04 -13.99 28.00
CA ILE A 750 -26.59 -13.78 28.02
C ILE A 750 -26.28 -12.30 28.29
N THR A 751 -25.11 -12.05 28.82
CA THR A 751 -24.62 -10.71 29.09
C THR A 751 -23.68 -10.28 27.97
N ARG A 752 -23.98 -9.15 27.30
CA ARG A 752 -23.10 -8.51 26.28
C ARG A 752 -22.42 -7.29 26.89
N ASN A 753 -21.11 -7.26 26.81
CA ASN A 753 -20.31 -6.07 27.13
C ASN A 753 -20.01 -5.30 25.83
N ASN A 754 -20.56 -4.09 25.70
CA ASN A 754 -20.25 -3.17 24.59
C ASN A 754 -19.75 -1.85 25.18
N ASN A 755 -18.49 -1.50 24.99
CA ASN A 755 -17.90 -0.19 25.34
C ASN A 755 -18.58 0.50 26.54
N ASP A 756 -18.30 0.02 27.75
CA ASP A 756 -18.80 0.54 29.04
C ASP A 756 -20.30 0.34 29.33
N LYS A 757 -21.03 -0.39 28.49
CA LYS A 757 -22.43 -0.77 28.76
C LYS A 757 -22.60 -2.27 28.72
N THR A 758 -23.14 -2.79 29.82
CA THR A 758 -23.52 -4.20 29.92
C THR A 758 -25.02 -4.32 29.62
N ASN A 759 -25.37 -5.13 28.62
CA ASN A 759 -26.78 -5.38 28.27
C ASN A 759 -27.08 -6.87 28.37
N GLU A 760 -28.22 -7.19 28.94
CA GLU A 760 -28.77 -8.55 28.94
C GLU A 760 -29.57 -8.79 27.66
N LEU A 761 -29.37 -9.94 27.05
CA LEU A 761 -30.03 -10.33 25.82
C LEU A 761 -30.55 -11.76 25.89
N ASN A 762 -31.84 -11.93 25.63
CA ASN A 762 -32.42 -13.26 25.45
C ASN A 762 -32.11 -13.78 24.06
N ILE A 763 -31.15 -14.73 23.91
CA ILE A 763 -30.75 -15.28 22.63
C ILE A 763 -31.65 -16.38 22.11
N ARG A 764 -32.52 -16.97 22.97
CA ARG A 764 -33.44 -18.04 22.56
C ARG A 764 -34.38 -17.60 21.43
N LYS A 765 -34.83 -16.35 21.43
CA LYS A 765 -35.74 -15.78 20.41
C LYS A 765 -35.12 -15.70 18.99
N PHE A 766 -33.81 -15.83 18.85
CA PHE A 766 -33.11 -15.74 17.56
C PHE A 766 -32.88 -17.09 16.91
N ILE A 767 -33.27 -18.20 17.56
CA ILE A 767 -33.11 -19.53 17.01
C ILE A 767 -34.49 -20.14 16.86
N ASP A 768 -34.92 -20.36 15.61
CA ASP A 768 -36.20 -20.99 15.33
C ASP A 768 -36.12 -22.51 15.49
N ASP A 769 -35.06 -23.12 14.92
CA ASP A 769 -34.90 -24.59 14.91
C ASP A 769 -33.42 -25.00 14.74
N ILE A 770 -33.10 -26.24 15.17
CA ILE A 770 -31.80 -26.87 14.97
C ILE A 770 -32.02 -28.33 14.57
N GLU A 771 -31.59 -28.65 13.34
CA GLU A 771 -31.71 -29.98 12.76
C GLU A 771 -30.36 -30.71 12.76
N PHE A 772 -30.37 -32.00 13.10
CA PHE A 772 -29.19 -32.85 13.10
C PHE A 772 -29.33 -33.91 12.00
N GLU A 773 -28.34 -33.88 11.07
CA GLU A 773 -28.12 -34.93 10.11
C GLU A 773 -26.80 -35.68 10.40
N LYS A 774 -26.46 -36.75 9.68
CA LYS A 774 -25.32 -37.60 10.02
C LYS A 774 -24.00 -36.87 10.20
N ASN A 775 -23.71 -35.86 9.35
CA ASN A 775 -22.45 -35.12 9.35
C ASN A 775 -22.66 -33.62 9.29
N LEU A 776 -23.84 -33.15 9.64
CA LEU A 776 -24.10 -31.71 9.67
C LEU A 776 -25.12 -31.29 10.74
N VAL A 777 -24.97 -30.07 11.19
CA VAL A 777 -25.93 -29.40 12.06
C VAL A 777 -26.45 -28.17 11.32
N ARG A 778 -27.76 -28.11 11.08
CA ARG A 778 -28.41 -26.95 10.43
C ARG A 778 -29.12 -26.11 11.47
N VAL A 779 -28.82 -24.83 11.53
CA VAL A 779 -29.40 -23.87 12.47
C VAL A 779 -30.22 -22.86 11.70
N LYS A 780 -31.51 -22.72 12.02
CA LYS A 780 -32.41 -21.70 11.49
C LYS A 780 -32.38 -20.49 12.41
N ILE A 781 -31.81 -19.41 11.95
CA ILE A 781 -31.61 -18.15 12.69
C ILE A 781 -32.67 -17.15 12.27
N SER A 782 -33.29 -16.45 13.25
CA SER A 782 -34.21 -15.34 13.00
C SER A 782 -33.60 -13.97 13.33
N PHE A 783 -33.95 -12.99 12.51
CA PHE A 783 -33.59 -11.59 12.72
C PHE A 783 -34.77 -10.80 13.27
N HIS A 784 -34.50 -9.99 14.28
CA HIS A 784 -35.48 -9.12 14.92
C HIS A 784 -35.04 -7.66 14.92
N PRO A 785 -35.97 -6.70 15.00
CA PRO A 785 -35.62 -5.28 15.13
C PRO A 785 -34.70 -4.97 16.31
N ASP A 786 -34.80 -5.74 17.41
CA ASP A 786 -33.99 -5.61 18.61
C ASP A 786 -32.55 -6.17 18.46
N GLY A 787 -32.20 -6.71 17.29
CA GLY A 787 -30.89 -7.30 17.01
C GLY A 787 -30.92 -8.77 16.60
N GLY A 788 -29.80 -9.45 16.80
CA GLY A 788 -29.62 -10.87 16.45
C GLY A 788 -28.58 -11.54 17.34
N ILE A 789 -28.46 -12.85 17.24
CA ILE A 789 -27.39 -13.62 17.87
C ILE A 789 -26.08 -13.40 17.13
N LYS A 790 -25.00 -13.18 17.87
CA LYS A 790 -23.65 -13.14 17.26
C LYS A 790 -23.17 -14.57 16.97
N PHE A 791 -22.35 -14.73 15.95
CA PHE A 791 -21.84 -16.04 15.54
C PHE A 791 -21.14 -16.79 16.70
N ASN A 792 -20.26 -16.14 17.44
CA ASN A 792 -19.59 -16.76 18.59
C ASN A 792 -20.57 -17.17 19.69
N GLU A 793 -21.61 -16.38 19.90
CA GLU A 793 -22.67 -16.72 20.90
C GLU A 793 -23.45 -17.95 20.49
N LEU A 794 -23.75 -18.10 19.19
CA LEU A 794 -24.35 -19.31 18.65
C LEU A 794 -23.44 -20.53 18.88
N CYS A 795 -22.17 -20.42 18.54
CA CYS A 795 -21.23 -21.52 18.69
C CYS A 795 -21.04 -21.94 20.15
N SER A 796 -20.70 -20.99 21.04
CA SER A 796 -20.36 -21.30 22.44
C SER A 796 -21.60 -21.60 23.30
N ASN A 797 -22.65 -20.74 23.22
CA ASN A 797 -23.79 -20.87 24.15
C ASN A 797 -24.82 -21.89 23.69
N VAL A 798 -25.01 -22.08 22.39
CA VAL A 798 -26.03 -22.97 21.84
C VAL A 798 -25.46 -24.34 21.49
N LEU A 799 -24.38 -24.36 20.62
CA LEU A 799 -23.83 -25.59 20.11
C LEU A 799 -22.73 -26.21 20.99
N GLY A 800 -22.12 -25.42 21.88
CA GLY A 800 -21.00 -25.88 22.70
C GLY A 800 -19.70 -26.07 21.90
N LEU A 801 -19.52 -25.33 20.82
CA LEU A 801 -18.36 -25.35 19.93
C LEU A 801 -17.45 -24.19 20.29
N ASP A 802 -16.41 -24.42 21.06
CA ASP A 802 -15.43 -23.42 21.44
C ASP A 802 -14.21 -23.37 20.48
N ASP A 803 -13.84 -24.51 19.88
CA ASP A 803 -12.85 -24.60 18.82
C ASP A 803 -13.54 -24.88 17.48
N LEU A 804 -13.38 -23.95 16.53
CA LEU A 804 -13.97 -24.03 15.18
C LEU A 804 -12.93 -24.36 14.11
N ALA A 805 -11.68 -24.63 14.50
CA ALA A 805 -10.55 -24.72 13.56
C ALA A 805 -10.77 -25.77 12.44
N ASP A 806 -11.41 -26.88 12.76
CA ASP A 806 -11.65 -27.99 11.83
C ASP A 806 -13.09 -28.05 11.28
N ILE A 807 -13.96 -27.11 11.67
CA ILE A 807 -15.37 -27.12 11.29
C ILE A 807 -15.61 -26.19 10.11
N LYS A 808 -16.07 -26.72 8.98
CA LYS A 808 -16.51 -25.92 7.83
C LYS A 808 -17.92 -25.42 8.09
N ILE A 809 -18.13 -24.11 7.90
CA ILE A 809 -19.38 -23.44 8.20
C ILE A 809 -19.81 -22.60 7.01
N TYR A 810 -21.11 -22.67 6.64
CA TYR A 810 -21.62 -21.86 5.55
C TYR A 810 -23.05 -21.40 5.77
N ARG A 811 -23.38 -20.29 5.09
CA ARG A 811 -24.75 -19.84 4.88
C ARG A 811 -25.35 -20.62 3.72
N GLU A 812 -26.44 -21.30 3.97
CA GLU A 812 -27.12 -22.11 2.97
C GLU A 812 -28.11 -21.26 2.17
N LYS A 813 -29.08 -20.66 2.83
CA LYS A 813 -30.12 -19.85 2.21
C LYS A 813 -30.72 -18.81 3.17
N PHE A 814 -31.29 -17.78 2.58
CA PHE A 814 -32.09 -16.77 3.27
C PHE A 814 -33.58 -16.98 2.97
N LEU A 815 -34.43 -16.68 3.96
CA LEU A 815 -35.86 -16.91 3.89
C LEU A 815 -36.62 -15.69 4.41
N VAL A 816 -37.87 -15.57 4.00
CA VAL A 816 -38.84 -14.57 4.48
C VAL A 816 -40.00 -15.29 5.11
N LYS A 817 -40.27 -15.01 6.39
CA LYS A 817 -41.46 -15.52 7.09
C LYS A 817 -42.43 -14.36 7.30
N GLU A 818 -43.59 -14.43 6.60
CA GLU A 818 -44.65 -13.43 6.66
C GLU A 818 -45.99 -14.12 6.82
N GLN A 819 -46.84 -13.63 7.71
CA GLN A 819 -48.20 -14.18 7.99
C GLN A 819 -48.21 -15.70 8.24
N GLY A 820 -47.19 -16.20 8.93
CA GLY A 820 -47.10 -17.63 9.28
C GLY A 820 -46.58 -18.53 8.15
N LYS A 821 -46.39 -18.03 6.93
CA LYS A 821 -45.81 -18.77 5.79
C LYS A 821 -44.33 -18.40 5.59
N GLU A 822 -43.56 -19.36 5.17
CA GLU A 822 -42.14 -19.18 4.85
C GLU A 822 -41.94 -19.26 3.33
N TYR A 823 -41.17 -18.33 2.79
CA TYR A 823 -40.87 -18.20 1.37
C TYR A 823 -39.36 -18.16 1.15
N GLU A 824 -38.89 -18.76 0.09
CA GLU A 824 -37.54 -18.54 -0.39
C GLU A 824 -37.44 -17.20 -1.11
N VAL A 825 -36.23 -16.59 -1.10
CA VAL A 825 -36.03 -15.27 -1.72
C VAL A 825 -36.25 -15.27 -3.25
N PHE A 826 -36.19 -16.44 -3.87
CA PHE A 826 -36.54 -16.62 -5.29
C PHE A 826 -38.06 -16.42 -5.58
N ASP A 827 -38.91 -16.76 -4.62
CA ASP A 827 -40.36 -16.78 -4.78
C ASP A 827 -40.98 -15.39 -4.57
N LEU A 828 -40.18 -14.43 -4.08
CA LEU A 828 -40.61 -13.06 -3.80
C LEU A 828 -40.53 -12.18 -5.03
#